data_add35fa6c00f945b324a8c3debf76102
#
_entry.id   add35fa6c00f945b324a8c3debf76102
#
_cell.length_a   1.000
_cell.length_b   1.000
_cell.length_c   1.000
_cell.angle_alpha   90.00
_cell.angle_beta   90.00
_cell.angle_gamma   90.00
#
_symmetry.space_group_name_H-M   'P 1'
#
loop_
_entity.id
_entity.type
_entity.pdbx_description
1 polymer ?
#
loop_
_entity_poly.entity_id
_entity_poly.type
_entity_poly.pdbx_seq_one_letter_code
_entity_poly.pdbx_strand_id
1 'polypeptide(L)'
;MDGLIFIAGLALFLCLVVLPISVVVSLGRGNRNQREIAQLTLTITQLQKQVDDLRFEETGRSRPPPTPTPQVPPVAAKTTHDFAAHAAQQSAVKPAADMAVTPSVISPWEPAAPKPVAPVASIPRPPIADKPAIDKPQQPKNDLLSGLVGWFMQGNPLAKLGVLLLFFGLAYLMKYTVERDMLPIEFRLMGAAVASGVLLWFGWRLRVKQTVYALILQGGAVGALYITVFGAFRLYQLLPHMLAFGLMLVICAASVGLAVLQRALSLAMLASIGGYLSPLLLSTGGGSYIALFSYYLLLSLGILAISVWQPWRPLNLLGFVFSFGVAGLWGVNNYLPEYYLGCQPFLIANIVIFGVLCLALTLRAQLPGEKIIDGALLFGPPLVGFGMQYLITRQWEFGPAFSALGFGLAYLLLAWAALKRYPSLGRMLAVSALALGGVFTTLAIPLALSAEWTSMAWALEGLGILWLGRQQKQIRMSLSGSGLLVLALASALVALGAGMTTLSFTLVFAVLALTWLAVAFLWRDLESEAAFRLVVSRSFLAGGILLWLVCLLGFAGRLPLDYGYGAFLALALLTLSVVLWRWVAQRLAWLELRYSIWLLWPGMLAMLLFQWVDFDSLLSFGWPNLVWLLALPVAYWLLKREAGSLPLLRLQQGLHLSLFWMVVFALGYEVFWRTMRLPWGMDEWQLGLQMGFLSLIILATHGALRKGCWPFAEHRQLYGAIALAPLAALALLLLLVGNVFDGVSIGWRYLPLLNPLEEGAGFALLALVTLGLFVRREYPQFAALLKQALPLFTLALLFWWGNGAVLRALAYYADIAWRVDTLWGSRLVQTTFALLWMLIALIVMVLSTRRGQREVWFGGAALLGIVIVKLMLVDSARGGGLARAIAFIGVAILVLIVGYFSPLPPKAVRGKEPNVASERGNV
;
A
#
# COMPACT_ATOMS: atom_id res chain seq x y z
N MET A 1 4.46 -17.38 -19.60
CA MET A 1 3.80 -16.07 -19.41
C MET A 1 3.07 -15.98 -18.06
N ASP A 2 2.67 -17.11 -17.49
CA ASP A 2 1.84 -17.15 -16.26
C ASP A 2 2.55 -16.69 -14.98
N GLY A 3 3.87 -16.91 -14.88
CA GLY A 3 4.66 -16.38 -13.77
C GLY A 3 4.79 -14.86 -13.72
N LEU A 4 4.78 -14.19 -14.87
CA LEU A 4 4.83 -12.73 -14.98
C LEU A 4 3.50 -12.08 -14.59
N ILE A 5 2.38 -12.73 -14.89
CA ILE A 5 1.02 -12.29 -14.50
C ILE A 5 0.83 -12.44 -12.99
N PHE A 6 1.36 -13.52 -12.39
CA PHE A 6 1.34 -13.72 -10.95
C PHE A 6 2.18 -12.68 -10.20
N ILE A 7 3.40 -12.39 -10.69
CA ILE A 7 4.28 -11.37 -10.11
C ILE A 7 3.69 -9.97 -10.29
N ALA A 8 3.09 -9.68 -11.45
CA ALA A 8 2.40 -8.41 -11.70
C ALA A 8 1.14 -8.26 -10.81
N GLY A 9 0.37 -9.34 -10.62
CA GLY A 9 -0.78 -9.36 -9.71
C GLY A 9 -0.38 -9.16 -8.24
N LEU A 10 0.70 -9.82 -7.81
CA LEU A 10 1.26 -9.66 -6.46
C LEU A 10 1.85 -8.26 -6.25
N ALA A 11 2.54 -7.70 -7.24
CA ALA A 11 3.07 -6.33 -7.21
C ALA A 11 1.93 -5.30 -7.20
N LEU A 12 0.88 -5.51 -7.97
CA LEU A 12 -0.31 -4.66 -7.99
C LEU A 12 -1.06 -4.72 -6.64
N PHE A 13 -1.18 -5.90 -6.03
CA PHE A 13 -1.74 -6.09 -4.70
C PHE A 13 -0.92 -5.40 -3.62
N LEU A 14 0.41 -5.54 -3.66
CA LEU A 14 1.33 -4.83 -2.76
C LEU A 14 1.23 -3.31 -2.92
N CYS A 15 1.18 -2.79 -4.14
CA CYS A 15 1.05 -1.36 -4.40
C CYS A 15 -0.34 -0.79 -4.06
N LEU A 16 -1.42 -1.50 -4.35
CA LEU A 16 -2.79 -1.01 -4.14
C LEU A 16 -3.31 -1.19 -2.71
N VAL A 17 -2.82 -2.20 -2.00
CA VAL A 17 -3.32 -2.53 -0.65
C VAL A 17 -2.28 -2.22 0.43
N VAL A 18 -1.05 -2.68 0.28
CA VAL A 18 -0.03 -2.56 1.33
C VAL A 18 0.57 -1.16 1.39
N LEU A 19 0.82 -0.50 0.25
CA LEU A 19 1.34 0.87 0.22
C LEU A 19 0.36 1.91 0.80
N PRO A 20 -0.92 1.97 0.41
CA PRO A 20 -1.88 2.89 1.03
C PRO A 20 -2.07 2.62 2.53
N ILE A 21 -2.12 1.34 2.95
CA ILE A 21 -2.25 0.98 4.35
C ILE A 21 -1.00 1.42 5.13
N SER A 22 0.20 1.21 4.59
CA SER A 22 1.45 1.63 5.24
C SER A 22 1.57 3.15 5.33
N VAL A 23 1.13 3.89 4.31
CA VAL A 23 1.08 5.36 4.30
C VAL A 23 0.05 5.86 5.32
N VAL A 24 -1.15 5.29 5.38
CA VAL A 24 -2.17 5.68 6.37
C VAL A 24 -1.71 5.37 7.80
N VAL A 25 -1.06 4.22 8.01
CA VAL A 25 -0.50 3.86 9.33
C VAL A 25 0.66 4.77 9.71
N SER A 26 1.53 5.13 8.77
CA SER A 26 2.66 6.05 9.04
C SER A 26 2.18 7.49 9.30
N LEU A 27 1.18 7.97 8.54
CA LEU A 27 0.54 9.27 8.79
C LEU A 27 -0.23 9.30 10.13
N GLY A 28 -0.88 8.21 10.48
CA GLY A 28 -1.55 8.05 11.78
C GLY A 28 -0.56 8.07 12.95
N ARG A 29 0.62 7.44 12.80
CA ARG A 29 1.71 7.49 13.80
C ARG A 29 2.34 8.88 13.88
N GLY A 30 2.54 9.57 12.75
CA GLY A 30 3.06 10.93 12.74
C GLY A 30 2.15 11.92 13.50
N ASN A 31 0.84 11.86 13.29
CA ASN A 31 -0.14 12.67 13.99
C ASN A 31 -0.25 12.34 15.49
N ARG A 32 -0.06 11.08 15.87
CA ARG A 32 -0.07 10.67 17.28
C ARG A 32 1.17 11.18 18.00
N ASN A 33 2.35 11.05 17.40
CA ASN A 33 3.60 11.58 17.95
C ASN A 33 3.57 13.10 18.08
N GLN A 34 2.99 13.84 17.12
CA GLN A 34 2.82 15.29 17.23
C GLN A 34 1.89 15.70 18.38
N ARG A 35 0.82 14.95 18.63
CA ARG A 35 -0.07 15.20 19.78
C ARG A 35 0.61 14.87 21.11
N GLU A 36 1.36 13.81 21.21
CA GLU A 36 2.13 13.44 22.39
C GLU A 36 3.25 14.47 22.68
N ILE A 37 3.96 14.93 21.64
CA ILE A 37 4.96 16.02 21.77
C ILE A 37 4.30 17.32 22.25
N ALA A 38 3.15 17.69 21.70
CA ALA A 38 2.41 18.87 22.12
C ALA A 38 1.93 18.76 23.58
N GLN A 39 1.45 17.59 24.02
CA GLN A 39 1.07 17.33 25.42
C GLN A 39 2.28 17.38 26.35
N LEU A 40 3.40 16.77 25.97
CA LEU A 40 4.64 16.81 26.74
C LEU A 40 5.17 18.25 26.87
N THR A 41 5.11 19.03 25.78
CA THR A 41 5.52 20.44 25.80
C THR A 41 4.66 21.28 26.76
N LEU A 42 3.34 21.06 26.77
CA LEU A 42 2.43 21.71 27.70
C LEU A 42 2.73 21.32 29.17
N THR A 43 3.00 20.04 29.41
CA THR A 43 3.34 19.54 30.75
C THR A 43 4.67 20.10 31.23
N ILE A 44 5.68 20.18 30.34
CA ILE A 44 6.98 20.79 30.67
C ILE A 44 6.81 22.27 30.99
N THR A 45 6.00 23.00 30.25
CA THR A 45 5.72 24.43 30.48
C THR A 45 4.98 24.63 31.81
N GLN A 46 4.05 23.74 32.17
CA GLN A 46 3.38 23.76 33.47
C GLN A 46 4.34 23.46 34.64
N LEU A 47 5.21 22.47 34.47
CA LEU A 47 6.22 22.14 35.48
C LEU A 47 7.24 23.27 35.67
N GLN A 48 7.70 23.88 34.55
CA GLN A 48 8.57 25.07 34.63
C GLN A 48 7.92 26.21 35.40
N LYS A 49 6.63 26.47 35.12
CA LYS A 49 5.90 27.49 35.87
C LYS A 49 5.78 27.16 37.36
N GLN A 50 5.54 25.90 37.71
CA GLN A 50 5.52 25.48 39.13
C GLN A 50 6.89 25.61 39.81
N VAL A 51 7.97 25.27 39.08
CA VAL A 51 9.35 25.46 39.61
C VAL A 51 9.68 26.92 39.78
N ASP A 52 9.24 27.78 38.86
CA ASP A 52 9.42 29.24 39.00
C ASP A 52 8.59 29.83 40.14
N ASP A 53 7.34 29.39 40.32
CA ASP A 53 6.50 29.80 41.44
C ASP A 53 7.11 29.35 42.80
N LEU A 54 7.64 28.12 42.89
CA LEU A 54 8.34 27.61 44.08
C LEU A 54 9.65 28.37 44.37
N ARG A 55 10.42 28.76 43.34
CA ARG A 55 11.62 29.60 43.49
C ARG A 55 11.31 31.00 43.94
N PHE A 56 10.13 31.55 43.54
CA PHE A 56 9.65 32.85 44.04
C PHE A 56 9.24 32.81 45.51
N GLU A 57 8.63 31.70 45.95
CA GLU A 57 8.29 31.51 47.36
C GLU A 57 9.54 31.38 48.26
N GLU A 58 10.59 30.68 47.76
CA GLU A 58 11.85 30.49 48.48
C GLU A 58 12.68 31.78 48.61
N THR A 59 12.54 32.73 47.67
CA THR A 59 13.30 33.99 47.68
C THR A 59 12.62 35.18 48.35
N GLY A 60 11.37 35.02 48.86
CA GLY A 60 10.69 36.03 49.67
C GLY A 60 10.51 37.42 49.00
N ARG A 61 10.53 37.50 47.67
CA ARG A 61 10.36 38.75 46.90
C ARG A 61 8.96 38.81 46.30
N SER A 62 8.26 39.91 46.53
CA SER A 62 6.95 40.21 45.92
C SER A 62 7.08 40.31 44.42
N ARG A 63 6.15 39.65 43.71
CA ARG A 63 6.02 39.56 42.24
C ARG A 63 5.94 40.96 41.61
N PRO A 64 6.74 41.32 40.62
CA PRO A 64 6.53 42.55 39.85
C PRO A 64 5.26 42.43 39.00
N PRO A 65 4.54 43.53 38.72
CA PRO A 65 3.31 43.49 37.93
C PRO A 65 3.58 42.98 36.52
N PRO A 66 2.63 42.22 35.90
CA PRO A 66 2.82 41.62 34.60
C PRO A 66 2.99 42.68 33.51
N THR A 67 4.10 42.62 32.80
CA THR A 67 4.33 43.41 31.59
C THR A 67 3.36 42.94 30.49
N PRO A 68 2.73 43.82 29.73
CA PRO A 68 1.82 43.43 28.66
C PRO A 68 2.58 42.67 27.57
N THR A 69 2.13 41.46 27.27
CA THR A 69 2.64 40.60 26.24
C THR A 69 2.43 41.28 24.86
N PRO A 70 3.45 41.36 23.98
CA PRO A 70 3.23 41.81 22.62
C PRO A 70 2.32 40.84 21.86
N GLN A 71 1.22 41.34 21.35
CA GLN A 71 0.35 40.60 20.45
C GLN A 71 1.13 40.27 19.19
N VAL A 72 1.34 38.98 18.93
CA VAL A 72 1.84 38.47 17.66
C VAL A 72 0.69 38.54 16.66
N PRO A 73 0.86 39.22 15.51
CA PRO A 73 -0.18 39.23 14.46
C PRO A 73 -0.38 37.82 13.87
N PRO A 74 -1.57 37.48 13.41
CA PRO A 74 -1.84 36.17 12.82
C PRO A 74 -1.06 35.99 11.52
N VAL A 75 -0.23 34.98 11.46
CA VAL A 75 0.49 34.56 10.25
C VAL A 75 -0.52 34.00 9.26
N ALA A 76 -0.70 34.71 8.16
CA ALA A 76 -1.47 34.27 7.01
C ALA A 76 -0.76 33.06 6.36
N ALA A 77 -1.52 31.98 6.15
CA ALA A 77 -1.10 30.81 5.42
C ALA A 77 -0.75 31.20 3.96
N LYS A 78 0.52 31.12 3.60
CA LYS A 78 0.96 31.18 2.20
C LYS A 78 0.94 29.77 1.62
N THR A 79 0.15 29.66 0.58
CA THR A 79 0.13 28.60 -0.42
C THR A 79 1.52 28.39 -1.04
N THR A 80 1.95 27.14 -1.03
CA THR A 80 3.09 26.65 -1.81
C THR A 80 2.65 26.38 -3.25
N HIS A 81 3.18 27.13 -4.18
CA HIS A 81 3.35 26.73 -5.57
C HIS A 81 4.75 27.14 -6.04
N ASP A 82 5.33 26.26 -6.83
CA ASP A 82 6.51 26.39 -7.68
C ASP A 82 7.90 26.22 -7.06
N PHE A 83 8.44 25.00 -7.27
CA PHE A 83 9.85 24.79 -7.58
C PHE A 83 10.01 23.67 -8.61
N ALA A 84 10.14 24.07 -9.86
CA ALA A 84 10.85 23.29 -10.87
C ALA A 84 11.74 24.24 -11.67
N ALA A 85 12.95 23.76 -11.92
CA ALA A 85 13.99 24.30 -12.81
C ALA A 85 14.96 25.33 -12.21
N HIS A 86 16.13 24.88 -11.83
CA HIS A 86 17.37 25.12 -12.57
C HIS A 86 18.54 24.40 -11.87
N ALA A 87 18.97 23.30 -12.49
CA ALA A 87 20.30 22.75 -12.34
C ALA A 87 21.20 23.45 -13.37
N ALA A 88 22.37 23.76 -12.97
CA ALA A 88 23.64 23.67 -13.67
C ALA A 88 24.55 24.87 -13.49
N GLN A 89 25.76 24.52 -13.23
CA GLN A 89 27.04 25.13 -13.61
C GLN A 89 27.80 25.93 -12.56
N GLN A 90 28.86 25.27 -12.21
CA GLN A 90 30.33 25.59 -12.32
C GLN A 90 30.93 26.22 -11.07
N SER A 91 31.77 25.43 -10.43
CA SER A 91 33.20 25.17 -10.63
C SER A 91 34.13 26.26 -10.12
N ALA A 92 34.96 25.79 -9.18
CA ALA A 92 36.36 26.11 -8.99
C ALA A 92 36.76 27.54 -8.55
N VAL A 93 37.42 27.61 -7.41
CA VAL A 93 38.87 27.92 -7.29
C VAL A 93 39.19 28.26 -5.84
N LYS A 94 40.10 27.49 -5.22
CA LYS A 94 40.98 27.86 -4.14
C LYS A 94 42.15 28.68 -4.72
N PRO A 95 42.97 29.45 -4.04
CA PRO A 95 43.53 29.21 -2.70
C PRO A 95 43.98 30.48 -1.88
N ALA A 96 44.46 30.16 -0.68
CA ALA A 96 45.65 30.66 0.06
C ALA A 96 45.63 32.00 0.81
N ALA A 97 45.90 31.80 2.11
CA ALA A 97 46.96 32.45 2.93
C ALA A 97 46.88 33.97 3.22
N ASP A 98 46.86 34.40 4.42
CA ASP A 98 47.92 34.55 5.37
C ASP A 98 47.56 35.58 6.47
N MET A 99 48.12 35.31 7.63
CA MET A 99 48.60 36.19 8.68
C MET A 99 47.66 37.10 9.51
N ALA A 100 47.54 36.65 10.74
CA ALA A 100 48.08 37.36 11.97
C ALA A 100 47.49 38.73 12.34
N VAL A 101 47.02 38.82 13.55
CA VAL A 101 47.49 39.61 14.68
C VAL A 101 46.40 39.73 15.74
N THR A 102 46.71 39.22 16.93
CA THR A 102 46.10 39.56 18.23
C THR A 102 46.26 41.06 18.56
N PRO A 103 45.43 41.65 19.42
CA PRO A 103 45.67 41.49 20.84
C PRO A 103 44.44 41.48 21.80
N SER A 104 44.70 40.84 22.92
CA SER A 104 44.14 40.83 24.24
C SER A 104 43.49 42.10 24.77
N VAL A 105 42.39 41.93 25.53
CA VAL A 105 42.08 42.71 26.73
C VAL A 105 41.35 41.80 27.74
N ILE A 106 42.05 41.37 28.71
CA ILE A 106 41.96 41.43 30.16
C ILE A 106 40.54 41.44 30.75
N SER A 107 40.24 40.29 31.42
CA SER A 107 39.69 40.01 32.76
C SER A 107 39.02 41.19 33.54
N PRO A 108 38.22 41.00 34.62
CA PRO A 108 38.30 39.90 35.60
C PRO A 108 36.94 39.49 36.17
N TRP A 109 36.79 38.32 36.66
CA TRP A 109 36.39 37.95 38.01
C TRP A 109 36.24 36.42 38.19
N GLU A 110 37.18 35.86 38.95
CA GLU A 110 37.12 34.57 39.61
C GLU A 110 36.78 34.79 41.09
N PRO A 111 35.87 34.02 41.71
CA PRO A 111 35.94 33.84 43.18
C PRO A 111 36.39 32.41 43.52
N ALA A 112 37.26 32.40 44.49
CA ALA A 112 38.04 31.34 45.07
C ALA A 112 37.25 30.16 45.63
N ALA A 113 37.89 28.98 45.61
CA ALA A 113 37.53 27.75 46.33
C ALA A 113 37.75 27.85 47.82
N PRO A 114 36.91 27.25 48.69
CA PRO A 114 37.24 27.03 50.09
C PRO A 114 37.90 25.68 50.36
N LYS A 115 38.89 25.68 51.22
CA LYS A 115 39.71 24.56 51.72
C LYS A 115 38.92 23.58 52.62
N PRO A 116 39.50 22.36 52.83
CA PRO A 116 38.77 21.23 53.43
C PRO A 116 38.76 21.24 54.96
N VAL A 117 37.70 20.75 55.55
CA VAL A 117 37.59 20.48 57.01
C VAL A 117 37.51 18.95 57.18
N ALA A 118 38.32 18.48 58.14
CA ALA A 118 38.56 17.09 58.51
C ALA A 118 37.37 16.37 59.19
N PRO A 119 37.43 15.05 59.38
CA PRO A 119 36.28 14.16 59.42
C PRO A 119 35.63 13.96 60.79
N VAL A 120 34.32 13.78 60.81
CA VAL A 120 33.54 13.28 61.93
C VAL A 120 33.03 11.87 61.62
N ALA A 121 33.17 11.01 62.63
CA ALA A 121 33.04 9.58 62.66
C ALA A 121 31.72 9.00 62.07
N SER A 122 31.85 7.88 61.39
CA SER A 122 30.86 7.03 60.80
C SER A 122 30.02 6.23 61.78
N ILE A 123 28.73 6.22 61.59
CA ILE A 123 27.76 5.23 62.11
C ILE A 123 27.46 4.22 60.97
N PRO A 124 27.52 2.90 61.19
CA PRO A 124 27.39 1.90 60.13
C PRO A 124 25.93 1.75 59.68
N ARG A 125 25.68 1.89 58.35
CA ARG A 125 24.45 1.46 57.70
C ARG A 125 24.62 0.05 57.11
N PRO A 126 23.56 -0.77 57.12
CA PRO A 126 23.60 -2.12 56.57
C PRO A 126 23.76 -2.12 55.04
N PRO A 127 24.30 -3.17 54.39
CA PRO A 127 24.64 -3.23 53.00
C PRO A 127 23.37 -3.27 52.14
N ILE A 128 23.26 -2.26 51.24
CA ILE A 128 22.27 -2.27 50.14
C ILE A 128 22.88 -3.14 49.05
N ALA A 129 22.18 -4.22 48.71
CA ALA A 129 22.51 -5.09 47.61
C ALA A 129 22.63 -4.32 46.31
N ASP A 130 23.74 -4.46 45.62
CA ASP A 130 23.99 -3.96 44.28
C ASP A 130 22.92 -4.49 43.31
N LYS A 131 22.20 -3.56 42.69
CA LYS A 131 21.38 -3.88 41.50
C LYS A 131 22.32 -4.20 40.35
N PRO A 132 22.13 -5.32 39.64
CA PRO A 132 22.93 -5.62 38.47
C PRO A 132 22.71 -4.55 37.39
N ALA A 133 23.83 -4.07 36.85
CA ALA A 133 23.83 -3.19 35.68
C ALA A 133 23.06 -3.83 34.53
N ILE A 134 22.08 -3.08 34.00
CA ILE A 134 21.34 -3.47 32.79
C ILE A 134 22.29 -3.34 31.61
N ASP A 135 22.87 -4.46 31.20
CA ASP A 135 23.56 -4.55 29.92
C ASP A 135 22.57 -4.23 28.79
N LYS A 136 22.93 -3.24 28.00
CA LYS A 136 22.24 -2.91 26.75
C LYS A 136 22.26 -4.17 25.85
N PRO A 137 21.14 -4.56 25.25
CA PRO A 137 21.12 -5.70 24.34
C PRO A 137 22.02 -5.38 23.13
N GLN A 138 23.14 -6.07 23.04
CA GLN A 138 23.93 -6.14 21.81
C GLN A 138 23.11 -6.84 20.75
N GLN A 139 22.86 -6.14 19.64
CA GLN A 139 22.30 -6.75 18.45
C GLN A 139 23.19 -7.90 17.97
N PRO A 140 22.67 -9.08 17.68
CA PRO A 140 23.45 -10.17 17.10
C PRO A 140 23.87 -9.77 15.69
N LYS A 141 25.16 -9.48 15.49
CA LYS A 141 25.76 -9.49 14.16
C LYS A 141 25.82 -10.95 13.71
N ASN A 142 24.99 -11.30 12.76
CA ASN A 142 25.00 -12.57 12.06
C ASN A 142 26.19 -12.60 11.09
N ASP A 143 27.37 -12.90 11.61
CA ASP A 143 28.53 -13.27 10.82
C ASP A 143 28.89 -14.73 11.14
N LEU A 144 28.55 -15.64 10.22
CA LEU A 144 28.97 -17.04 10.28
C LEU A 144 30.49 -17.14 10.42
N LEU A 145 31.23 -16.20 9.84
CA LEU A 145 32.70 -16.12 9.96
C LEU A 145 33.15 -15.74 11.38
N SER A 146 32.44 -14.81 12.06
CA SER A 146 32.78 -14.42 13.43
C SER A 146 32.51 -15.57 14.43
N GLY A 147 31.46 -16.35 14.17
CA GLY A 147 31.17 -17.57 14.95
C GLY A 147 32.22 -18.65 14.80
N LEU A 148 32.70 -18.89 13.59
CA LEU A 148 33.81 -19.86 13.30
C LEU A 148 35.13 -19.39 13.89
N VAL A 149 35.46 -18.11 13.77
CA VAL A 149 36.67 -17.53 14.37
C VAL A 149 36.60 -17.55 15.90
N GLY A 150 35.43 -17.24 16.46
CA GLY A 150 35.21 -17.31 17.92
C GLY A 150 35.34 -18.77 18.44
N TRP A 151 34.80 -19.77 17.74
CA TRP A 151 34.94 -21.18 18.08
C TRP A 151 36.41 -21.63 17.96
N PHE A 152 37.15 -21.19 16.93
CA PHE A 152 38.56 -21.49 16.75
C PHE A 152 39.41 -20.89 17.86
N MET A 153 39.11 -19.67 18.31
CA MET A 153 39.85 -18.97 19.38
C MET A 153 39.49 -19.42 20.79
N GLN A 154 38.37 -20.12 21.00
CA GLN A 154 38.03 -20.71 22.30
C GLN A 154 38.92 -21.91 22.64
N GLY A 155 39.63 -21.92 23.76
CA GLY A 155 40.55 -22.93 24.19
C GLY A 155 42.03 -22.63 23.82
N ASN A 156 42.84 -23.67 23.52
CA ASN A 156 44.22 -23.49 23.08
C ASN A 156 44.32 -23.49 21.54
N PRO A 157 44.33 -22.32 20.87
CA PRO A 157 44.35 -22.23 19.40
C PRO A 157 45.69 -22.77 18.82
N LEU A 158 46.80 -22.66 19.57
CA LEU A 158 48.07 -23.19 19.15
C LEU A 158 48.08 -24.74 19.06
N ALA A 159 47.36 -25.42 19.97
CA ALA A 159 47.23 -26.85 19.90
C ALA A 159 46.39 -27.31 18.71
N LYS A 160 45.29 -26.59 18.40
CA LYS A 160 44.47 -26.87 17.21
C LYS A 160 45.26 -26.65 15.92
N LEU A 161 46.01 -25.56 15.85
CA LEU A 161 46.88 -25.26 14.71
C LEU A 161 48.00 -26.29 14.57
N GLY A 162 48.62 -26.73 15.71
CA GLY A 162 49.66 -27.78 15.74
C GLY A 162 49.16 -29.10 15.17
N VAL A 163 47.96 -29.54 15.55
CA VAL A 163 47.37 -30.79 15.01
C VAL A 163 46.99 -30.63 13.53
N LEU A 164 46.49 -29.46 13.11
CA LEU A 164 46.21 -29.19 11.71
C LEU A 164 47.52 -29.20 10.87
N LEU A 165 48.57 -28.56 11.35
CA LEU A 165 49.90 -28.57 10.70
C LEU A 165 50.52 -29.96 10.67
N LEU A 166 50.36 -30.75 11.75
CA LEU A 166 50.80 -32.15 11.77
C LEU A 166 50.08 -32.96 10.72
N PHE A 167 48.77 -32.75 10.60
CA PHE A 167 47.95 -33.41 9.60
C PHE A 167 48.37 -33.04 8.16
N PHE A 168 48.57 -31.77 7.86
CA PHE A 168 49.11 -31.34 6.57
C PHE A 168 50.56 -31.81 6.35
N GLY A 169 51.39 -31.82 7.40
CA GLY A 169 52.75 -32.32 7.36
C GLY A 169 52.78 -33.80 6.99
N LEU A 170 51.91 -34.62 7.60
CA LEU A 170 51.77 -36.04 7.28
C LEU A 170 51.27 -36.28 5.85
N ALA A 171 50.29 -35.48 5.40
CA ALA A 171 49.78 -35.53 4.05
C ALA A 171 50.84 -35.12 3.01
N TYR A 172 51.65 -34.10 3.33
CA TYR A 172 52.78 -33.66 2.48
C TYR A 172 53.92 -34.65 2.46
N LEU A 173 54.22 -35.29 3.62
CA LEU A 173 55.25 -36.37 3.72
C LEU A 173 54.81 -37.57 2.87
N MET A 174 53.53 -37.93 2.90
CA MET A 174 52.99 -38.96 2.04
C MET A 174 53.11 -38.59 0.56
N LYS A 175 52.75 -37.36 0.19
CA LYS A 175 52.93 -36.86 -1.18
C LYS A 175 54.39 -36.90 -1.62
N TYR A 176 55.33 -36.39 -0.78
CA TYR A 176 56.77 -36.37 -1.06
C TYR A 176 57.36 -37.75 -1.26
N THR A 177 56.93 -38.75 -0.43
CA THR A 177 57.38 -40.13 -0.54
C THR A 177 56.79 -40.86 -1.76
N VAL A 178 55.60 -40.39 -2.22
CA VAL A 178 54.99 -40.85 -3.47
C VAL A 178 55.76 -40.37 -4.69
N GLU A 179 56.17 -39.09 -4.71
CA GLU A 179 56.90 -38.48 -5.83
C GLU A 179 58.31 -39.02 -6.05
N ARG A 180 58.93 -39.74 -5.03
CA ARG A 180 60.30 -40.24 -5.09
C ARG A 180 60.43 -41.77 -5.04
N ASP A 181 59.28 -42.52 -5.08
CA ASP A 181 59.23 -43.98 -5.10
C ASP A 181 60.17 -44.71 -4.06
N MET A 182 60.47 -44.07 -2.91
CA MET A 182 61.40 -44.51 -1.93
C MET A 182 60.91 -45.65 -1.04
N LEU A 183 59.60 -45.95 -1.00
CA LEU A 183 59.03 -47.01 -0.15
C LEU A 183 57.78 -47.59 -0.87
N PRO A 184 57.55 -48.94 -0.82
CA PRO A 184 56.27 -49.52 -1.25
C PRO A 184 55.10 -48.88 -0.55
N ILE A 185 53.94 -48.72 -1.29
CA ILE A 185 52.76 -47.99 -0.86
C ILE A 185 52.16 -48.55 0.42
N GLU A 186 52.24 -49.86 0.60
CA GLU A 186 51.73 -50.56 1.78
C GLU A 186 52.42 -50.08 3.07
N PHE A 187 53.79 -49.93 3.03
CA PHE A 187 54.55 -49.45 4.17
C PHE A 187 54.25 -47.97 4.51
N ARG A 188 53.94 -47.15 3.53
CA ARG A 188 53.52 -45.75 3.76
C ARG A 188 52.21 -45.68 4.50
N LEU A 189 51.21 -46.46 4.08
CA LEU A 189 49.91 -46.51 4.73
C LEU A 189 49.97 -47.15 6.11
N MET A 190 50.75 -48.19 6.27
CA MET A 190 50.99 -48.82 7.57
C MET A 190 51.70 -47.86 8.54
N GLY A 191 52.65 -47.07 8.06
CA GLY A 191 53.26 -45.99 8.84
C GLY A 191 52.34 -44.94 9.31
N ALA A 192 51.44 -44.49 8.44
CA ALA A 192 50.35 -43.50 8.78
C ALA A 192 49.38 -44.10 9.83
N ALA A 193 48.98 -45.35 9.67
CA ALA A 193 48.10 -46.02 10.62
C ALA A 193 48.77 -46.17 12.00
N VAL A 194 50.10 -46.57 12.03
CA VAL A 194 50.90 -46.72 13.28
C VAL A 194 51.06 -45.32 13.94
N ALA A 195 51.37 -44.25 13.17
CA ALA A 195 51.52 -42.92 13.71
C ALA A 195 50.18 -42.43 14.31
N SER A 196 49.06 -42.72 13.66
CA SER A 196 47.69 -42.39 14.19
C SER A 196 47.42 -43.17 15.49
N GLY A 197 47.81 -44.45 15.55
CA GLY A 197 47.74 -45.31 16.78
C GLY A 197 48.55 -44.74 17.94
N VAL A 198 49.76 -44.28 17.66
CA VAL A 198 50.63 -43.62 18.65
C VAL A 198 50.02 -42.32 19.17
N LEU A 199 49.43 -41.51 18.27
CA LEU A 199 48.74 -40.29 18.67
C LEU A 199 47.52 -40.59 19.52
N LEU A 200 46.75 -41.62 19.22
CA LEU A 200 45.64 -42.11 20.04
C LEU A 200 46.10 -42.54 21.42
N TRP A 201 47.20 -43.30 21.51
CA TRP A 201 47.77 -43.76 22.78
C TRP A 201 48.25 -42.59 23.63
N PHE A 202 48.98 -41.63 23.05
CA PHE A 202 49.39 -40.42 23.74
C PHE A 202 48.14 -39.57 24.18
N GLY A 203 47.18 -39.43 23.36
CA GLY A 203 45.91 -38.74 23.71
C GLY A 203 45.24 -39.46 24.88
N TRP A 204 45.18 -40.80 24.89
CA TRP A 204 44.59 -41.55 25.99
C TRP A 204 45.37 -41.37 27.30
N ARG A 205 46.71 -41.38 27.24
CA ARG A 205 47.57 -41.19 28.41
C ARG A 205 47.51 -39.79 28.99
N LEU A 206 47.36 -38.79 28.18
CA LEU A 206 47.24 -37.36 28.56
C LEU A 206 45.84 -36.90 29.02
N ARG A 207 44.83 -37.75 28.89
CA ARG A 207 43.41 -37.40 29.19
C ARG A 207 43.17 -36.85 30.60
N VAL A 208 43.95 -37.30 31.60
CA VAL A 208 43.82 -36.89 33.01
C VAL A 208 44.55 -35.57 33.30
N LYS A 209 45.71 -35.36 32.63
CA LYS A 209 46.54 -34.16 32.89
C LYS A 209 46.16 -32.95 32.05
N GLN A 210 45.82 -33.16 30.81
CA GLN A 210 45.49 -32.09 29.84
C GLN A 210 44.35 -32.51 28.93
N THR A 211 43.10 -32.46 29.41
CA THR A 211 41.91 -33.01 28.73
C THR A 211 41.71 -32.41 27.34
N VAL A 212 41.82 -31.08 27.15
CA VAL A 212 41.58 -30.43 25.86
C VAL A 212 42.63 -30.82 24.83
N TYR A 213 43.91 -30.89 25.22
CA TYR A 213 44.98 -31.27 24.35
C TYR A 213 44.89 -32.77 23.97
N ALA A 214 44.52 -33.62 24.92
CA ALA A 214 44.29 -35.05 24.68
C ALA A 214 43.17 -35.27 23.64
N LEU A 215 42.08 -34.54 23.73
CA LEU A 215 40.95 -34.62 22.78
C LEU A 215 41.33 -34.14 21.37
N ILE A 216 42.17 -33.10 21.27
CA ILE A 216 42.67 -32.61 19.98
C ILE A 216 43.56 -33.66 19.31
N LEU A 217 44.50 -34.31 20.10
CA LEU A 217 45.34 -35.38 19.60
C LEU A 217 44.54 -36.61 19.14
N GLN A 218 43.57 -37.03 19.94
CA GLN A 218 42.68 -38.15 19.59
C GLN A 218 41.83 -37.85 18.35
N GLY A 219 41.26 -36.61 18.23
CA GLY A 219 40.53 -36.20 17.08
C GLY A 219 41.38 -36.18 15.82
N GLY A 220 42.59 -35.63 15.90
CA GLY A 220 43.57 -35.66 14.81
C GLY A 220 43.94 -37.06 14.37
N ALA A 221 44.15 -37.98 15.31
CA ALA A 221 44.46 -39.41 15.06
C ALA A 221 43.28 -40.11 14.36
N VAL A 222 42.03 -39.89 14.81
CA VAL A 222 40.84 -40.46 14.19
C VAL A 222 40.68 -39.95 12.76
N GLY A 223 40.85 -38.62 12.52
CA GLY A 223 40.82 -38.05 11.17
C GLY A 223 41.90 -38.64 10.27
N ALA A 224 43.11 -38.81 10.77
CA ALA A 224 44.20 -39.43 10.03
C ALA A 224 43.91 -40.89 9.67
N LEU A 225 43.31 -41.70 10.57
CA LEU A 225 42.87 -43.07 10.28
C LEU A 225 41.79 -43.09 9.16
N TYR A 226 40.81 -42.21 9.18
CA TYR A 226 39.81 -42.12 8.12
C TYR A 226 40.44 -41.83 6.76
N ILE A 227 41.39 -40.89 6.70
CA ILE A 227 42.10 -40.54 5.47
C ILE A 227 43.01 -41.68 5.01
N THR A 228 43.66 -42.39 5.94
CA THR A 228 44.53 -43.54 5.58
C THR A 228 43.73 -44.64 4.94
N VAL A 229 42.54 -44.99 5.49
CA VAL A 229 41.65 -46.01 4.86
C VAL A 229 41.08 -45.51 3.52
N PHE A 230 40.70 -44.23 3.46
CA PHE A 230 40.24 -43.62 2.22
C PHE A 230 41.33 -43.67 1.12
N GLY A 231 42.55 -43.27 1.45
CA GLY A 231 43.70 -43.30 0.53
C GLY A 231 44.02 -44.71 0.08
N ALA A 232 44.07 -45.68 1.00
CA ALA A 232 44.27 -47.08 0.69
C ALA A 232 43.21 -47.66 -0.29
N PHE A 233 41.97 -47.23 -0.18
CA PHE A 233 40.89 -47.68 -1.06
C PHE A 233 40.85 -46.91 -2.38
N ARG A 234 40.71 -45.55 -2.32
CA ARG A 234 40.39 -44.73 -3.47
C ARG A 234 41.58 -44.38 -4.34
N LEU A 235 42.73 -44.06 -3.70
CA LEU A 235 43.92 -43.63 -4.43
C LEU A 235 44.79 -44.81 -4.85
N TYR A 236 44.91 -45.84 -4.01
CA TYR A 236 45.86 -46.91 -4.22
C TYR A 236 45.22 -48.28 -4.55
N GLN A 237 43.89 -48.39 -4.43
CA GLN A 237 43.12 -49.63 -4.71
C GLN A 237 43.64 -50.90 -4.00
N LEU A 238 44.30 -50.73 -2.84
CA LEU A 238 44.89 -51.85 -2.09
C LEU A 238 43.89 -52.62 -1.24
N LEU A 239 42.74 -51.97 -0.93
CA LEU A 239 41.71 -52.59 -0.06
C LEU A 239 40.47 -52.91 -0.91
N PRO A 240 39.91 -54.10 -0.75
CA PRO A 240 38.59 -54.38 -1.31
C PRO A 240 37.51 -53.50 -0.64
N HIS A 241 36.47 -53.14 -1.37
CA HIS A 241 35.40 -52.22 -0.94
C HIS A 241 34.79 -52.59 0.42
N MET A 242 34.45 -53.88 0.63
CA MET A 242 33.84 -54.37 1.89
C MET A 242 34.79 -54.24 3.09
N LEU A 243 36.08 -54.44 2.90
CA LEU A 243 37.08 -54.32 3.97
C LEU A 243 37.32 -52.85 4.35
N ALA A 244 37.44 -51.96 3.36
CA ALA A 244 37.55 -50.52 3.60
C ALA A 244 36.35 -49.98 4.37
N PHE A 245 35.15 -50.40 3.96
CA PHE A 245 33.89 -50.01 4.59
C PHE A 245 33.79 -50.55 6.03
N GLY A 246 34.14 -51.78 6.28
CA GLY A 246 34.22 -52.39 7.62
C GLY A 246 35.23 -51.70 8.53
N LEU A 247 36.41 -51.34 8.01
CA LEU A 247 37.44 -50.60 8.75
C LEU A 247 36.92 -49.20 9.15
N MET A 248 36.30 -48.47 8.25
CA MET A 248 35.72 -47.14 8.58
C MET A 248 34.64 -47.24 9.66
N LEU A 249 33.80 -48.30 9.61
CA LEU A 249 32.80 -48.54 10.63
C LEU A 249 33.43 -48.87 11.99
N VAL A 250 34.48 -49.68 12.02
CA VAL A 250 35.22 -50.02 13.25
C VAL A 250 35.87 -48.78 13.84
N ILE A 251 36.52 -47.94 12.99
CA ILE A 251 37.10 -46.65 13.43
C ILE A 251 36.03 -45.76 14.04
N CYS A 252 34.84 -45.68 13.39
CA CYS A 252 33.72 -44.91 13.90
C CYS A 252 33.25 -45.42 15.26
N ALA A 253 32.98 -46.72 15.39
CA ALA A 253 32.46 -47.32 16.60
C ALA A 253 33.50 -47.22 17.77
N ALA A 254 34.77 -47.46 17.49
CA ALA A 254 35.84 -47.34 18.50
C ALA A 254 36.02 -45.91 18.97
N SER A 255 35.98 -44.93 18.03
CA SER A 255 36.15 -43.49 18.33
C SER A 255 34.93 -42.94 19.08
N VAL A 256 33.74 -43.36 18.74
CA VAL A 256 32.48 -43.02 19.47
C VAL A 256 32.52 -43.66 20.87
N GLY A 257 32.90 -44.92 20.99
CA GLY A 257 33.10 -45.56 22.29
C GLY A 257 34.07 -44.81 23.18
N LEU A 258 35.20 -44.40 22.61
CA LEU A 258 36.22 -43.58 23.30
C LEU A 258 35.66 -42.22 23.74
N ALA A 259 34.87 -41.58 22.89
CA ALA A 259 34.18 -40.30 23.17
C ALA A 259 33.18 -40.43 24.34
N VAL A 260 32.39 -41.49 24.36
CA VAL A 260 31.40 -41.76 25.42
C VAL A 260 32.09 -42.00 26.77
N LEU A 261 33.17 -42.79 26.77
CA LEU A 261 33.95 -43.05 27.96
C LEU A 261 34.61 -41.79 28.56
N GLN A 262 34.98 -40.84 27.71
CA GLN A 262 35.59 -39.57 28.12
C GLN A 262 34.57 -38.42 28.24
N ARG A 263 33.28 -38.65 28.00
CA ARG A 263 32.23 -37.65 27.94
C ARG A 263 32.57 -36.46 27.00
N ALA A 264 33.21 -36.72 25.87
CA ALA A 264 33.77 -35.75 24.96
C ALA A 264 32.91 -35.62 23.71
N LEU A 265 31.98 -34.64 23.72
CA LEU A 265 31.07 -34.34 22.60
C LEU A 265 31.85 -34.04 21.29
N SER A 266 32.96 -33.27 21.36
CA SER A 266 33.74 -32.90 20.17
C SER A 266 34.33 -34.11 19.45
N LEU A 267 34.81 -35.14 20.21
CA LEU A 267 35.31 -36.38 19.65
C LEU A 267 34.19 -37.22 19.05
N ALA A 268 33.02 -37.28 19.71
CA ALA A 268 31.84 -37.98 19.21
C ALA A 268 31.33 -37.38 17.89
N MET A 269 31.32 -36.06 17.79
CA MET A 269 30.92 -35.39 16.55
C MET A 269 31.89 -35.66 15.41
N LEU A 270 33.17 -35.54 15.64
CA LEU A 270 34.19 -35.82 14.61
C LEU A 270 34.16 -37.27 14.13
N ALA A 271 34.04 -38.24 15.05
CA ALA A 271 33.92 -39.64 14.73
C ALA A 271 32.66 -39.96 13.92
N SER A 272 31.53 -39.35 14.30
CA SER A 272 30.24 -39.51 13.59
C SER A 272 30.28 -38.87 12.21
N ILE A 273 30.86 -37.67 12.04
CA ILE A 273 31.06 -37.05 10.71
C ILE A 273 31.85 -37.99 9.80
N GLY A 274 32.98 -38.55 10.27
CA GLY A 274 33.77 -39.52 9.50
C GLY A 274 32.94 -40.77 9.14
N GLY A 275 32.16 -41.31 10.07
CA GLY A 275 31.25 -42.43 9.84
C GLY A 275 30.17 -42.11 8.79
N TYR A 276 29.50 -40.96 8.90
CA TYR A 276 28.45 -40.55 7.94
C TYR A 276 29.01 -40.21 6.55
N LEU A 277 30.25 -39.72 6.44
CA LEU A 277 30.92 -39.45 5.16
C LEU A 277 31.48 -40.70 4.51
N SER A 278 31.67 -41.81 5.22
CA SER A 278 32.29 -43.03 4.70
C SER A 278 31.67 -43.58 3.43
N PRO A 279 30.32 -43.72 3.31
CA PRO A 279 29.70 -44.19 2.06
C PRO A 279 29.87 -43.23 0.88
N LEU A 280 29.88 -41.91 1.14
CA LEU A 280 30.10 -40.91 0.10
C LEU A 280 31.55 -40.96 -0.42
N LEU A 281 32.52 -41.12 0.48
CA LEU A 281 33.94 -41.20 0.14
C LEU A 281 34.30 -42.50 -0.57
N LEU A 282 33.68 -43.64 -0.19
CA LEU A 282 33.93 -44.95 -0.77
C LEU A 282 33.03 -45.28 -1.97
N SER A 283 32.15 -44.36 -2.39
CA SER A 283 31.20 -44.61 -3.49
C SER A 283 31.91 -44.89 -4.81
N THR A 284 31.55 -46.00 -5.44
CA THR A 284 31.99 -46.40 -6.78
C THR A 284 30.91 -46.31 -7.83
N GLY A 285 29.73 -45.79 -7.49
CA GLY A 285 28.59 -45.54 -8.42
C GLY A 285 27.64 -46.73 -8.64
N GLY A 286 27.96 -47.96 -8.19
CA GLY A 286 27.16 -49.17 -8.44
C GLY A 286 26.60 -49.86 -7.19
N GLY A 287 26.48 -49.16 -6.03
CA GLY A 287 26.09 -49.77 -4.74
C GLY A 287 24.57 -49.93 -4.57
N SER A 288 24.17 -50.97 -3.78
CA SER A 288 22.78 -51.19 -3.40
C SER A 288 22.31 -50.08 -2.44
N TYR A 289 21.15 -49.44 -2.74
CA TYR A 289 20.51 -48.47 -1.85
C TYR A 289 20.11 -49.07 -0.50
N ILE A 290 19.77 -50.34 -0.46
CA ILE A 290 19.43 -51.06 0.78
C ILE A 290 20.67 -51.09 1.70
N ALA A 291 21.84 -51.41 1.15
CA ALA A 291 23.06 -51.39 1.94
C ALA A 291 23.39 -50.00 2.49
N LEU A 292 23.23 -48.98 1.64
CA LEU A 292 23.44 -47.56 2.01
C LEU A 292 22.51 -47.16 3.16
N PHE A 293 21.22 -47.36 3.03
CA PHE A 293 20.24 -46.97 4.07
C PHE A 293 20.36 -47.84 5.34
N SER A 294 20.70 -49.13 5.21
CA SER A 294 20.98 -49.99 6.38
C SER A 294 22.18 -49.48 7.18
N TYR A 295 23.22 -49.01 6.52
CA TYR A 295 24.38 -48.40 7.16
C TYR A 295 24.00 -47.12 7.91
N TYR A 296 23.28 -46.20 7.26
CA TYR A 296 22.83 -44.96 7.92
C TYR A 296 21.87 -45.24 9.07
N LEU A 297 21.01 -46.25 8.95
CA LEU A 297 20.14 -46.68 10.03
C LEU A 297 20.95 -47.22 11.22
N LEU A 298 22.00 -47.98 10.96
CA LEU A 298 22.90 -48.48 12.00
C LEU A 298 23.58 -47.33 12.75
N LEU A 299 24.05 -46.27 12.04
CA LEU A 299 24.61 -45.08 12.67
C LEU A 299 23.56 -44.33 13.47
N SER A 300 22.33 -44.20 12.93
CA SER A 300 21.20 -43.56 13.63
C SER A 300 20.83 -44.28 14.93
N LEU A 301 20.81 -45.61 14.89
CA LEU A 301 20.64 -46.46 16.10
C LEU A 301 21.80 -46.27 17.09
N GLY A 302 23.06 -46.13 16.59
CA GLY A 302 24.21 -45.79 17.40
C GLY A 302 24.04 -44.46 18.14
N ILE A 303 23.58 -43.41 17.47
CA ILE A 303 23.30 -42.12 18.09
C ILE A 303 22.15 -42.23 19.11
N LEU A 304 21.08 -42.99 18.79
CA LEU A 304 20.01 -43.26 19.74
C LEU A 304 20.55 -43.96 21.01
N ALA A 305 21.40 -44.98 20.84
CA ALA A 305 22.02 -45.68 21.97
C ALA A 305 22.86 -44.70 22.82
N ILE A 306 23.68 -43.85 22.19
CA ILE A 306 24.44 -42.82 22.91
C ILE A 306 23.54 -41.88 23.68
N SER A 307 22.41 -41.46 23.08
CA SER A 307 21.45 -40.52 23.70
C SER A 307 20.81 -41.09 24.99
N VAL A 308 20.82 -42.39 25.22
CA VAL A 308 20.38 -43.02 26.47
C VAL A 308 21.33 -42.67 27.63
N TRP A 309 22.63 -42.66 27.38
CA TRP A 309 23.65 -42.36 28.40
C TRP A 309 24.09 -40.89 28.40
N GLN A 310 24.18 -40.29 27.23
CA GLN A 310 24.69 -38.93 27.04
C GLN A 310 23.76 -38.18 26.04
N PRO A 311 22.80 -37.36 26.51
CA PRO A 311 21.83 -36.69 25.67
C PRO A 311 22.44 -35.45 24.95
N TRP A 312 23.39 -35.70 24.05
CA TRP A 312 24.10 -34.68 23.28
C TRP A 312 23.26 -34.16 22.12
N ARG A 313 22.58 -33.01 22.34
CA ARG A 313 21.73 -32.37 21.34
C ARG A 313 22.42 -32.10 19.99
N PRO A 314 23.66 -31.53 19.94
CA PRO A 314 24.35 -31.32 18.66
C PRO A 314 24.63 -32.63 17.90
N LEU A 315 24.88 -33.77 18.61
CA LEU A 315 25.10 -35.08 17.98
C LEU A 315 23.81 -35.63 17.36
N ASN A 316 22.66 -35.45 18.03
CA ASN A 316 21.35 -35.81 17.49
C ASN A 316 21.02 -34.98 16.27
N LEU A 317 21.32 -33.67 16.28
CA LEU A 317 21.14 -32.78 15.11
C LEU A 317 22.04 -33.22 13.95
N LEU A 318 23.29 -33.55 14.22
CA LEU A 318 24.23 -34.07 13.21
C LEU A 318 23.68 -35.33 12.54
N GLY A 319 23.20 -36.30 13.33
CA GLY A 319 22.63 -37.55 12.83
C GLY A 319 21.40 -37.29 11.95
N PHE A 320 20.51 -36.40 12.40
CA PHE A 320 19.36 -35.99 11.62
C PHE A 320 19.76 -35.40 10.26
N VAL A 321 20.67 -34.39 10.25
CA VAL A 321 21.09 -33.70 9.03
C VAL A 321 21.73 -34.65 8.03
N PHE A 322 22.63 -35.56 8.50
CA PHE A 322 23.28 -36.52 7.59
C PHE A 322 22.33 -37.61 7.10
N SER A 323 21.53 -38.22 7.97
CA SER A 323 20.63 -39.30 7.58
C SER A 323 19.57 -38.84 6.58
N PHE A 324 18.89 -37.70 6.84
CA PHE A 324 17.90 -37.14 5.94
C PHE A 324 18.54 -36.43 4.74
N GLY A 325 19.69 -35.76 4.92
CA GLY A 325 20.39 -35.07 3.85
C GLY A 325 20.90 -36.03 2.78
N VAL A 326 21.52 -37.11 3.18
CA VAL A 326 22.02 -38.12 2.23
C VAL A 326 20.86 -38.87 1.59
N ALA A 327 19.84 -39.26 2.36
CA ALA A 327 18.65 -39.91 1.80
C ALA A 327 17.93 -39.00 0.78
N GLY A 328 17.82 -37.70 1.07
CA GLY A 328 17.24 -36.72 0.15
C GLY A 328 18.05 -36.53 -1.12
N LEU A 329 19.39 -36.39 -0.97
CA LEU A 329 20.31 -36.26 -2.12
C LEU A 329 20.26 -37.52 -3.01
N TRP A 330 20.27 -38.70 -2.42
CA TRP A 330 20.13 -39.95 -3.15
C TRP A 330 18.76 -40.03 -3.83
N GLY A 331 17.69 -39.68 -3.13
CA GLY A 331 16.32 -39.72 -3.63
C GLY A 331 16.10 -38.80 -4.84
N VAL A 332 16.63 -37.56 -4.82
CA VAL A 332 16.53 -36.66 -5.96
C VAL A 332 17.19 -37.20 -7.24
N ASN A 333 18.31 -37.90 -7.07
CA ASN A 333 19.11 -38.35 -8.21
C ASN A 333 18.81 -39.79 -8.69
N ASN A 334 18.35 -40.69 -7.81
CA ASN A 334 18.33 -42.13 -8.07
C ASN A 334 17.00 -42.82 -7.73
N TYR A 335 16.01 -42.10 -7.13
CA TYR A 335 14.76 -42.71 -6.73
C TYR A 335 13.89 -43.10 -7.93
N LEU A 336 13.45 -44.37 -7.95
CA LEU A 336 12.45 -44.90 -8.88
C LEU A 336 11.24 -45.43 -8.08
N PRO A 337 10.02 -45.36 -8.64
CA PRO A 337 8.81 -45.88 -7.97
C PRO A 337 8.89 -47.30 -7.46
N GLU A 338 9.64 -48.14 -8.11
CA GLU A 338 9.91 -49.55 -7.74
C GLU A 338 10.59 -49.69 -6.38
N TYR A 339 11.37 -48.68 -5.97
CA TYR A 339 12.11 -48.70 -4.71
C TYR A 339 11.27 -48.32 -3.48
N TYR A 340 9.98 -48.03 -3.64
CA TYR A 340 9.09 -47.63 -2.55
C TYR A 340 9.13 -48.58 -1.35
N LEU A 341 8.87 -49.89 -1.58
CA LEU A 341 8.87 -50.88 -0.50
C LEU A 341 10.21 -51.00 0.23
N GLY A 342 11.32 -50.77 -0.48
CA GLY A 342 12.65 -50.81 0.14
C GLY A 342 12.98 -49.52 0.91
N CYS A 343 12.54 -48.35 0.45
CA CYS A 343 12.85 -47.04 1.06
C CYS A 343 11.97 -46.68 2.24
N GLN A 344 10.68 -47.05 2.17
CA GLN A 344 9.65 -46.70 3.17
C GLN A 344 10.04 -47.12 4.62
N PRO A 345 10.51 -48.35 4.91
CA PRO A 345 10.87 -48.75 6.27
C PRO A 345 12.00 -47.91 6.86
N PHE A 346 13.03 -47.57 6.04
CA PHE A 346 14.16 -46.75 6.48
C PHE A 346 13.73 -45.32 6.81
N LEU A 347 12.82 -44.73 5.98
CA LEU A 347 12.28 -43.41 6.25
C LEU A 347 11.50 -43.38 7.55
N ILE A 348 10.56 -44.34 7.77
CA ILE A 348 9.78 -44.46 9.01
C ILE A 348 10.71 -44.63 10.20
N ALA A 349 11.71 -45.57 10.13
CA ALA A 349 12.66 -45.83 11.23
C ALA A 349 13.42 -44.55 11.61
N ASN A 350 13.92 -43.78 10.65
CA ASN A 350 14.66 -42.53 10.92
C ASN A 350 13.75 -41.44 11.49
N ILE A 351 12.49 -41.32 11.02
CA ILE A 351 11.50 -40.40 11.60
C ILE A 351 11.22 -40.73 13.05
N VAL A 352 11.07 -42.04 13.38
CA VAL A 352 10.85 -42.48 14.76
C VAL A 352 12.08 -42.22 15.63
N ILE A 353 13.28 -42.52 15.11
CA ILE A 353 14.53 -42.30 15.86
C ILE A 353 14.74 -40.84 16.20
N PHE A 354 14.74 -39.95 15.19
CA PHE A 354 15.08 -38.55 15.40
C PHE A 354 13.85 -37.71 15.80
N GLY A 355 12.67 -37.99 15.27
CA GLY A 355 11.46 -37.18 15.53
C GLY A 355 10.81 -37.50 16.88
N VAL A 356 11.04 -38.71 17.45
CA VAL A 356 10.39 -39.13 18.68
C VAL A 356 11.39 -39.54 19.75
N LEU A 357 12.22 -40.58 19.49
CA LEU A 357 13.05 -41.17 20.53
C LEU A 357 14.18 -40.28 20.98
N CYS A 358 15.00 -39.74 20.05
CA CYS A 358 16.11 -38.83 20.41
C CYS A 358 15.58 -37.56 21.09
N LEU A 359 14.46 -37.03 20.59
CA LEU A 359 13.85 -35.86 21.18
C LEU A 359 13.33 -36.13 22.60
N ALA A 360 12.62 -37.25 22.83
CA ALA A 360 12.11 -37.64 24.13
C ALA A 360 13.22 -37.83 25.16
N LEU A 361 14.33 -38.51 24.78
CA LEU A 361 15.49 -38.71 25.64
C LEU A 361 16.19 -37.37 25.98
N THR A 362 16.29 -36.44 25.00
CA THR A 362 16.90 -35.12 25.21
C THR A 362 16.07 -34.27 26.17
N LEU A 363 14.74 -34.25 26.01
CA LEU A 363 13.84 -33.49 26.87
C LEU A 363 13.73 -34.05 28.29
N ARG A 364 13.83 -35.38 28.46
CA ARG A 364 13.84 -36.04 29.77
C ARG A 364 15.03 -35.63 30.62
N ALA A 365 16.16 -35.28 29.99
CA ALA A 365 17.40 -34.93 30.71
C ALA A 365 17.35 -33.55 31.43
N GLN A 366 16.29 -32.77 31.26
CA GLN A 366 16.06 -31.46 31.91
C GLN A 366 17.24 -30.47 31.88
N LEU A 367 18.14 -30.60 30.91
CA LEU A 367 19.29 -29.73 30.74
C LEU A 367 18.85 -28.36 30.24
N PRO A 368 19.52 -27.25 30.63
CA PRO A 368 19.25 -25.93 30.10
C PRO A 368 19.32 -25.97 28.57
N GLY A 369 18.23 -25.53 27.90
CA GLY A 369 18.02 -25.76 26.49
C GLY A 369 18.70 -24.75 25.58
N GLU A 370 19.33 -25.26 24.54
CA GLU A 370 19.65 -24.47 23.35
C GLU A 370 18.40 -24.39 22.46
N LYS A 371 17.62 -23.32 22.59
CA LYS A 371 16.28 -23.16 21.96
C LYS A 371 16.29 -23.42 20.46
N ILE A 372 17.38 -23.12 19.76
CA ILE A 372 17.48 -23.29 18.30
C ILE A 372 17.64 -24.77 17.95
N ILE A 373 18.53 -25.52 18.64
CA ILE A 373 18.76 -26.94 18.36
C ILE A 373 17.55 -27.78 18.76
N ASP A 374 16.94 -27.47 19.91
CA ASP A 374 15.71 -28.14 20.35
C ASP A 374 14.56 -27.92 19.36
N GLY A 375 14.41 -26.68 18.82
CA GLY A 375 13.44 -26.37 17.78
C GLY A 375 13.73 -27.11 16.47
N ALA A 376 14.99 -27.17 16.05
CA ALA A 376 15.38 -27.90 14.84
C ALA A 376 15.13 -29.41 14.95
N LEU A 377 15.38 -30.01 16.11
CA LEU A 377 15.10 -31.43 16.36
C LEU A 377 13.60 -31.72 16.54
N LEU A 378 12.83 -30.72 17.00
CA LEU A 378 11.38 -30.86 17.20
C LEU A 378 10.58 -30.79 15.88
N PHE A 379 10.94 -29.85 15.01
CA PHE A 379 10.20 -29.59 13.76
C PHE A 379 10.89 -30.13 12.50
N GLY A 380 12.23 -30.30 12.51
CA GLY A 380 13.01 -30.76 11.36
C GLY A 380 12.60 -32.16 10.87
N PRO A 381 12.72 -33.20 11.72
CA PRO A 381 12.41 -34.56 11.30
C PRO A 381 10.99 -34.78 10.77
N PRO A 382 9.90 -34.22 11.39
CA PRO A 382 8.58 -34.35 10.82
C PRO A 382 8.39 -33.60 9.50
N LEU A 383 8.94 -32.39 9.36
CA LEU A 383 8.77 -31.59 8.15
C LEU A 383 9.57 -32.17 6.97
N VAL A 384 10.85 -32.48 7.20
CA VAL A 384 11.71 -33.07 6.16
C VAL A 384 11.28 -34.49 5.83
N GLY A 385 10.94 -35.27 6.85
CA GLY A 385 10.42 -36.64 6.70
C GLY A 385 9.13 -36.70 5.91
N PHE A 386 8.18 -35.77 6.18
CA PHE A 386 6.97 -35.65 5.38
C PHE A 386 7.27 -35.21 3.94
N GLY A 387 8.20 -34.26 3.74
CA GLY A 387 8.59 -33.86 2.40
C GLY A 387 9.12 -35.02 1.57
N MET A 388 9.95 -35.90 2.17
CA MET A 388 10.40 -37.14 1.52
C MET A 388 9.26 -38.12 1.29
N GLN A 389 8.40 -38.30 2.27
CA GLN A 389 7.21 -39.17 2.18
C GLN A 389 6.27 -38.72 1.05
N TYR A 390 6.07 -37.42 0.92
CA TYR A 390 5.30 -36.83 -0.18
C TYR A 390 5.91 -37.21 -1.54
N LEU A 391 7.22 -37.06 -1.70
CA LEU A 391 7.90 -37.34 -2.96
C LEU A 391 7.83 -38.82 -3.36
N ILE A 392 7.91 -39.75 -2.41
CA ILE A 392 7.84 -41.21 -2.68
C ILE A 392 6.41 -41.73 -2.84
N THR A 393 5.38 -40.99 -2.35
CA THR A 393 3.98 -41.39 -2.44
C THR A 393 3.19 -40.65 -3.54
N ARG A 394 3.77 -39.67 -4.20
CA ARG A 394 3.10 -38.83 -5.21
C ARG A 394 2.62 -39.62 -6.46
N GLN A 395 3.11 -40.85 -6.65
CA GLN A 395 2.67 -41.72 -7.72
C GLN A 395 1.23 -42.25 -7.54
N TRP A 396 0.70 -42.23 -6.32
CA TRP A 396 -0.68 -42.61 -6.02
C TRP A 396 -1.51 -41.37 -5.82
N GLU A 397 -2.71 -41.32 -6.40
CA GLU A 397 -3.59 -40.15 -6.38
C GLU A 397 -3.84 -39.59 -4.98
N PHE A 398 -4.10 -40.47 -3.99
CA PHE A 398 -4.29 -40.07 -2.58
C PHE A 398 -3.10 -40.43 -1.67
N GLY A 399 -1.98 -40.88 -2.23
CA GLY A 399 -0.80 -41.30 -1.46
C GLY A 399 -0.27 -40.22 -0.50
N PRO A 400 -0.03 -39.00 -0.99
CA PRO A 400 0.39 -37.87 -0.15
C PRO A 400 -0.65 -37.49 0.92
N ALA A 401 -1.95 -37.56 0.62
CA ALA A 401 -3.02 -37.23 1.56
C ALA A 401 -3.09 -38.23 2.73
N PHE A 402 -3.05 -39.55 2.41
CA PHE A 402 -3.00 -40.60 3.43
C PHE A 402 -1.70 -40.53 4.27
N SER A 403 -0.60 -40.17 3.65
CA SER A 403 0.66 -39.94 4.35
C SER A 403 0.56 -38.78 5.34
N ALA A 404 -0.03 -37.63 4.92
CA ALA A 404 -0.27 -36.49 5.79
C ALA A 404 -1.19 -36.86 6.96
N LEU A 405 -2.28 -37.56 6.68
CA LEU A 405 -3.19 -38.06 7.72
C LEU A 405 -2.48 -39.00 8.69
N GLY A 406 -1.65 -39.92 8.20
CA GLY A 406 -0.83 -40.83 9.03
C GLY A 406 0.13 -40.07 9.95
N PHE A 407 0.84 -39.07 9.44
CA PHE A 407 1.68 -38.18 10.25
C PHE A 407 0.83 -37.41 11.27
N GLY A 408 -0.31 -36.86 10.86
CA GLY A 408 -1.23 -36.16 11.75
C GLY A 408 -1.68 -37.01 12.91
N LEU A 409 -2.17 -38.21 12.64
CA LEU A 409 -2.60 -39.16 13.67
C LEU A 409 -1.46 -39.62 14.58
N ALA A 410 -0.26 -39.89 14.03
CA ALA A 410 0.90 -40.29 14.81
C ALA A 410 1.32 -39.19 15.81
N TYR A 411 1.35 -37.91 15.38
CA TYR A 411 1.69 -36.79 16.26
C TYR A 411 0.57 -36.44 17.25
N LEU A 412 -0.73 -36.61 16.90
CA LEU A 412 -1.83 -36.50 17.84
C LEU A 412 -1.78 -37.57 18.91
N LEU A 413 -1.47 -38.83 18.55
CA LEU A 413 -1.26 -39.93 19.49
C LEU A 413 -0.03 -39.67 20.40
N LEU A 414 1.05 -39.12 19.84
CA LEU A 414 2.22 -38.70 20.63
C LEU A 414 1.85 -37.58 21.63
N ALA A 415 1.07 -36.61 21.22
CA ALA A 415 0.57 -35.54 22.10
C ALA A 415 -0.30 -36.11 23.22
N TRP A 416 -1.21 -37.01 22.89
CA TRP A 416 -2.07 -37.71 23.89
C TRP A 416 -1.20 -38.51 24.88
N ALA A 417 -0.24 -39.30 24.38
CA ALA A 417 0.67 -40.07 25.22
C ALA A 417 1.53 -39.21 26.14
N ALA A 418 2.04 -38.06 25.61
CA ALA A 418 2.81 -37.10 26.38
C ALA A 418 1.99 -36.44 27.49
N LEU A 419 0.73 -36.09 27.21
CA LEU A 419 -0.17 -35.47 28.20
C LEU A 419 -0.65 -36.45 29.27
N LYS A 420 -1.04 -37.67 28.90
CA LYS A 420 -1.73 -38.63 29.79
C LYS A 420 -0.77 -39.60 30.48
N ARG A 421 0.24 -40.12 29.78
CA ARG A 421 1.10 -41.21 30.27
C ARG A 421 2.49 -40.80 30.72
N TYR A 422 3.02 -39.71 30.12
CA TYR A 422 4.41 -39.24 30.37
C TYR A 422 4.44 -37.74 30.62
N PRO A 423 3.82 -37.21 31.67
CA PRO A 423 3.82 -35.77 31.97
C PRO A 423 5.25 -35.22 32.23
N SER A 424 6.21 -36.12 32.56
CA SER A 424 7.63 -35.79 32.73
C SER A 424 8.35 -35.36 31.44
N LEU A 425 7.79 -35.67 30.24
CA LEU A 425 8.35 -35.27 28.95
C LEU A 425 8.14 -33.77 28.63
N GLY A 426 7.36 -33.09 29.45
CA GLY A 426 7.18 -31.64 29.39
C GLY A 426 6.05 -31.17 28.49
N ARG A 427 5.47 -30.05 28.92
CA ARG A 427 4.35 -29.40 28.22
C ARG A 427 4.73 -28.96 26.81
N MET A 428 6.02 -28.64 26.56
CA MET A 428 6.50 -28.18 25.26
C MET A 428 6.36 -29.26 24.19
N LEU A 429 6.75 -30.52 24.48
CA LEU A 429 6.60 -31.65 23.54
C LEU A 429 5.13 -31.92 23.21
N ALA A 430 4.28 -31.91 24.21
CA ALA A 430 2.85 -32.19 24.03
C ALA A 430 2.16 -31.13 23.16
N VAL A 431 2.43 -29.85 23.43
CA VAL A 431 1.88 -28.72 22.65
C VAL A 431 2.40 -28.72 21.22
N SER A 432 3.69 -28.98 21.03
CA SER A 432 4.29 -29.03 19.69
C SER A 432 3.82 -30.23 18.87
N ALA A 433 3.68 -31.42 19.52
CA ALA A 433 3.11 -32.58 18.87
C ALA A 433 1.64 -32.38 18.48
N LEU A 434 0.83 -31.70 19.34
CA LEU A 434 -0.54 -31.33 19.03
C LEU A 434 -0.60 -30.36 17.83
N ALA A 435 0.28 -29.37 17.79
CA ALA A 435 0.38 -28.41 16.69
C ALA A 435 0.77 -29.10 15.38
N LEU A 436 1.80 -29.95 15.38
CA LEU A 436 2.21 -30.73 14.21
C LEU A 436 1.12 -31.66 13.73
N GLY A 437 0.45 -32.36 14.66
CA GLY A 437 -0.67 -33.22 14.35
C GLY A 437 -1.82 -32.48 13.67
N GLY A 438 -2.18 -31.29 14.18
CA GLY A 438 -3.15 -30.40 13.58
C GLY A 438 -2.74 -29.97 12.17
N VAL A 439 -1.50 -29.49 12.01
CA VAL A 439 -0.97 -29.02 10.71
C VAL A 439 -1.00 -30.14 9.66
N PHE A 440 -0.55 -31.37 9.99
CA PHE A 440 -0.56 -32.48 9.04
C PHE A 440 -1.97 -32.96 8.70
N THR A 441 -2.87 -32.92 9.66
CA THR A 441 -4.29 -33.27 9.41
C THR A 441 -4.94 -32.24 8.48
N THR A 442 -4.72 -30.97 8.74
CA THR A 442 -5.19 -29.87 7.84
C THR A 442 -4.54 -29.95 6.46
N LEU A 443 -3.26 -30.33 6.38
CA LEU A 443 -2.52 -30.49 5.11
C LEU A 443 -3.04 -31.69 4.29
N ALA A 444 -3.64 -32.70 4.91
CA ALA A 444 -4.24 -33.82 4.20
C ALA A 444 -5.37 -33.38 3.26
N ILE A 445 -6.08 -32.28 3.59
CA ILE A 445 -7.20 -31.74 2.81
C ILE A 445 -6.74 -31.29 1.41
N PRO A 446 -5.76 -30.41 1.24
CA PRO A 446 -5.31 -29.97 -0.09
C PRO A 446 -4.58 -31.05 -0.89
N LEU A 447 -4.10 -32.08 -0.20
CA LEU A 447 -3.46 -33.22 -0.87
C LEU A 447 -4.47 -34.26 -1.38
N ALA A 448 -5.70 -34.23 -0.86
CA ALA A 448 -6.81 -35.09 -1.27
C ALA A 448 -7.78 -34.40 -2.23
N LEU A 449 -7.89 -33.07 -2.13
CA LEU A 449 -8.90 -32.29 -2.85
C LEU A 449 -8.24 -31.36 -3.88
N SER A 450 -9.01 -31.01 -4.90
CA SER A 450 -8.58 -29.94 -5.82
C SER A 450 -8.42 -28.62 -5.08
N ALA A 451 -7.66 -27.67 -5.67
CA ALA A 451 -7.40 -26.37 -5.07
C ALA A 451 -8.69 -25.58 -4.76
N GLU A 452 -9.75 -25.80 -5.55
CA GLU A 452 -11.06 -25.18 -5.36
C GLU A 452 -11.72 -25.63 -4.05
N TRP A 453 -11.84 -26.93 -3.85
CA TRP A 453 -12.45 -27.53 -2.66
C TRP A 453 -11.58 -27.30 -1.41
N THR A 454 -10.26 -27.36 -1.59
CA THR A 454 -9.31 -27.03 -0.53
C THR A 454 -9.51 -25.63 0.00
N SER A 455 -9.69 -24.65 -0.90
CA SER A 455 -9.93 -23.25 -0.53
C SER A 455 -11.18 -23.11 0.35
N MET A 456 -12.30 -23.73 -0.05
CA MET A 456 -13.55 -23.68 0.72
C MET A 456 -13.42 -24.39 2.07
N ALA A 457 -12.79 -25.57 2.09
CA ALA A 457 -12.58 -26.34 3.31
C ALA A 457 -11.73 -25.58 4.33
N TRP A 458 -10.61 -25.02 3.89
CA TRP A 458 -9.73 -24.22 4.76
C TRP A 458 -10.39 -22.93 5.23
N ALA A 459 -11.22 -22.30 4.40
CA ALA A 459 -11.96 -21.09 4.80
C ALA A 459 -12.95 -21.39 5.95
N LEU A 460 -13.67 -22.48 5.85
CA LEU A 460 -14.62 -22.91 6.89
C LEU A 460 -13.91 -23.44 8.15
N GLU A 461 -12.84 -24.22 7.99
CA GLU A 461 -12.02 -24.70 9.09
C GLU A 461 -11.37 -23.53 9.86
N GLY A 462 -10.81 -22.56 9.13
CA GLY A 462 -10.20 -21.36 9.73
C GLY A 462 -11.22 -20.53 10.53
N LEU A 463 -12.43 -20.37 10.01
CA LEU A 463 -13.53 -19.72 10.73
C LEU A 463 -13.91 -20.50 12.00
N GLY A 464 -13.98 -21.83 11.92
CA GLY A 464 -14.28 -22.70 13.05
C GLY A 464 -13.21 -22.64 14.15
N ILE A 465 -11.93 -22.68 13.77
CA ILE A 465 -10.79 -22.53 14.70
C ILE A 465 -10.81 -21.16 15.38
N LEU A 466 -11.09 -20.10 14.63
CA LEU A 466 -11.18 -18.75 15.19
C LEU A 466 -12.36 -18.64 16.17
N TRP A 467 -13.52 -19.15 15.81
CA TRP A 467 -14.69 -19.15 16.67
C TRP A 467 -14.42 -19.90 18.00
N LEU A 468 -13.77 -21.06 17.92
CA LEU A 468 -13.37 -21.84 19.11
C LEU A 468 -12.30 -21.08 19.93
N GLY A 469 -11.34 -20.45 19.27
CA GLY A 469 -10.32 -19.60 19.90
C GLY A 469 -10.93 -18.43 20.67
N ARG A 470 -11.98 -17.81 20.12
CA ARG A 470 -12.77 -16.78 20.81
C ARG A 470 -13.46 -17.32 22.05
N GLN A 471 -14.12 -18.50 21.96
CA GLN A 471 -14.79 -19.11 23.12
C GLN A 471 -13.81 -19.46 24.24
N GLN A 472 -12.61 -19.95 23.87
CA GLN A 472 -11.56 -20.33 24.82
C GLN A 472 -10.68 -19.15 25.27
N LYS A 473 -10.93 -17.94 24.77
CA LYS A 473 -10.14 -16.74 25.03
C LYS A 473 -8.64 -16.90 24.70
N GLN A 474 -8.32 -17.71 23.69
CA GLN A 474 -6.96 -18.02 23.24
C GLN A 474 -6.61 -17.30 21.95
N ILE A 475 -5.90 -16.16 22.03
CA ILE A 475 -5.51 -15.35 20.88
C ILE A 475 -4.67 -16.11 19.85
N ARG A 476 -3.79 -17.03 20.31
CA ARG A 476 -2.95 -17.83 19.39
C ARG A 476 -3.79 -18.73 18.49
N MET A 477 -4.85 -19.31 19.02
CA MET A 477 -5.79 -20.13 18.26
C MET A 477 -6.60 -19.26 17.28
N SER A 478 -7.01 -18.06 17.67
CA SER A 478 -7.68 -17.12 16.77
C SER A 478 -6.78 -16.66 15.64
N LEU A 479 -5.48 -16.45 15.90
CA LEU A 479 -4.48 -16.12 14.88
C LEU A 479 -4.25 -17.28 13.91
N SER A 480 -4.16 -18.53 14.39
CA SER A 480 -3.97 -19.70 13.51
C SER A 480 -5.17 -19.88 12.58
N GLY A 481 -6.42 -19.73 13.09
CA GLY A 481 -7.61 -19.73 12.26
C GLY A 481 -7.61 -18.62 11.20
N SER A 482 -7.21 -17.40 11.58
CA SER A 482 -7.08 -16.29 10.63
C SER A 482 -5.99 -16.56 9.58
N GLY A 483 -4.87 -17.17 9.96
CA GLY A 483 -3.79 -17.59 9.05
C GLY A 483 -4.27 -18.62 8.03
N LEU A 484 -5.11 -19.56 8.44
CA LEU A 484 -5.68 -20.58 7.55
C LEU A 484 -6.60 -19.95 6.47
N LEU A 485 -7.33 -18.87 6.79
CA LEU A 485 -8.09 -18.14 5.77
C LEU A 485 -7.19 -17.46 4.72
N VAL A 486 -6.01 -17.02 5.12
CA VAL A 486 -5.03 -16.46 4.15
C VAL A 486 -4.51 -17.57 3.23
N LEU A 487 -4.25 -18.78 3.78
CA LEU A 487 -3.88 -19.95 2.98
C LEU A 487 -5.02 -20.40 2.06
N ALA A 488 -6.27 -20.32 2.52
CA ALA A 488 -7.45 -20.58 1.70
C ALA A 488 -7.54 -19.64 0.50
N LEU A 489 -7.24 -18.37 0.69
CA LEU A 489 -7.15 -17.41 -0.41
C LEU A 489 -6.01 -17.76 -1.38
N ALA A 490 -4.84 -18.15 -0.88
CA ALA A 490 -3.72 -18.57 -1.73
C ALA A 490 -4.11 -19.78 -2.58
N SER A 491 -4.82 -20.77 -2.00
CA SER A 491 -5.33 -21.93 -2.74
C SER A 491 -6.36 -21.54 -3.81
N ALA A 492 -7.24 -20.57 -3.52
CA ALA A 492 -8.19 -20.04 -4.51
C ALA A 492 -7.50 -19.34 -5.69
N LEU A 493 -6.41 -18.62 -5.43
CA LEU A 493 -5.61 -17.96 -6.48
C LEU A 493 -4.90 -18.99 -7.37
N VAL A 494 -4.40 -20.08 -6.79
CA VAL A 494 -3.85 -21.22 -7.57
C VAL A 494 -4.92 -21.86 -8.45
N ALA A 495 -6.12 -22.12 -7.87
CA ALA A 495 -7.25 -22.66 -8.61
C ALA A 495 -7.71 -21.74 -9.76
N LEU A 496 -7.67 -20.42 -9.55
CA LEU A 496 -7.99 -19.41 -10.57
C LEU A 496 -7.02 -19.52 -11.76
N GLY A 497 -5.72 -19.72 -11.50
CA GLY A 497 -4.71 -19.93 -12.55
C GLY A 497 -4.88 -21.23 -13.32
N ALA A 498 -5.45 -22.27 -12.71
CA ALA A 498 -5.73 -23.56 -13.36
C ALA A 498 -7.01 -23.57 -14.24
N GLY A 499 -7.84 -22.52 -14.16
CA GLY A 499 -9.10 -22.37 -14.89
C GLY A 499 -10.28 -22.96 -14.10
N MET A 500 -11.18 -22.09 -13.67
CA MET A 500 -12.38 -22.45 -12.88
C MET A 500 -13.65 -22.32 -13.73
N THR A 501 -14.61 -23.21 -13.52
CA THR A 501 -15.97 -23.04 -14.07
C THR A 501 -16.65 -21.83 -13.42
N THR A 502 -17.66 -21.27 -14.06
CA THR A 502 -18.44 -20.14 -13.49
C THR A 502 -19.03 -20.47 -12.12
N LEU A 503 -19.50 -21.70 -11.95
CA LEU A 503 -20.10 -22.15 -10.69
C LEU A 503 -19.04 -22.30 -9.59
N SER A 504 -17.92 -22.99 -9.87
CA SER A 504 -16.86 -23.16 -8.87
C SER A 504 -16.22 -21.84 -8.48
N PHE A 505 -15.96 -20.96 -9.45
CA PHE A 505 -15.48 -19.60 -9.17
C PHE A 505 -16.41 -18.86 -8.20
N THR A 506 -17.71 -18.84 -8.51
CA THR A 506 -18.70 -18.11 -7.71
C THR A 506 -18.80 -18.67 -6.30
N LEU A 507 -18.84 -20.00 -6.15
CA LEU A 507 -18.91 -20.65 -4.84
C LEU A 507 -17.66 -20.39 -4.00
N VAL A 508 -16.47 -20.55 -4.57
CA VAL A 508 -15.19 -20.34 -3.86
C VAL A 508 -15.07 -18.90 -3.38
N PHE A 509 -15.25 -17.92 -4.28
CA PHE A 509 -15.10 -16.52 -3.90
C PHE A 509 -16.23 -16.01 -3.00
N ALA A 510 -17.45 -16.54 -3.13
CA ALA A 510 -18.54 -16.23 -2.20
C ALA A 510 -18.27 -16.77 -0.79
N VAL A 511 -17.83 -18.04 -0.67
CA VAL A 511 -17.49 -18.64 0.63
C VAL A 511 -16.31 -17.89 1.27
N LEU A 512 -15.25 -17.58 0.50
CA LEU A 512 -14.12 -16.77 0.99
C LEU A 512 -14.58 -15.39 1.47
N ALA A 513 -15.37 -14.68 0.67
CA ALA A 513 -15.86 -13.35 1.05
C ALA A 513 -16.67 -13.39 2.34
N LEU A 514 -17.63 -14.33 2.45
CA LEU A 514 -18.48 -14.47 3.63
C LEU A 514 -17.70 -14.90 4.89
N THR A 515 -16.73 -15.80 4.74
CA THR A 515 -15.89 -16.23 5.88
C THR A 515 -14.97 -15.10 6.33
N TRP A 516 -14.38 -14.31 5.41
CA TRP A 516 -13.58 -13.13 5.74
C TRP A 516 -14.41 -12.06 6.45
N LEU A 517 -15.63 -11.81 6.01
CA LEU A 517 -16.55 -10.88 6.67
C LEU A 517 -16.94 -11.38 8.07
N ALA A 518 -17.21 -12.71 8.22
CA ALA A 518 -17.49 -13.31 9.52
C ALA A 518 -16.30 -13.20 10.48
N VAL A 519 -15.08 -13.45 10.00
CA VAL A 519 -13.83 -13.25 10.76
C VAL A 519 -13.65 -11.80 11.17
N ALA A 520 -13.87 -10.84 10.26
CA ALA A 520 -13.80 -9.42 10.58
C ALA A 520 -14.76 -9.03 11.72
N PHE A 521 -15.97 -9.59 11.69
CA PHE A 521 -16.97 -9.40 12.75
C PHE A 521 -16.54 -10.02 14.09
N LEU A 522 -16.05 -11.27 14.08
CA LEU A 522 -15.63 -11.98 15.28
C LEU A 522 -14.41 -11.34 15.96
N TRP A 523 -13.49 -10.73 15.19
CA TRP A 523 -12.31 -10.03 15.73
C TRP A 523 -12.67 -8.77 16.52
N ARG A 524 -13.83 -8.17 16.33
CA ARG A 524 -14.26 -6.95 17.06
C ARG A 524 -14.28 -7.12 18.57
N ASP A 525 -14.64 -8.31 19.04
CA ASP A 525 -14.88 -8.60 20.45
C ASP A 525 -13.82 -9.51 21.08
N LEU A 526 -12.66 -9.71 20.40
CA LEU A 526 -11.58 -10.54 20.94
C LEU A 526 -10.80 -9.81 22.06
N GLU A 527 -10.40 -10.56 23.08
CA GLU A 527 -9.53 -10.07 24.15
C GLU A 527 -8.09 -9.91 23.62
N SER A 528 -7.76 -8.76 23.05
CA SER A 528 -6.43 -8.41 22.55
C SER A 528 -6.21 -6.91 22.63
N GLU A 529 -4.99 -6.45 22.39
CA GLU A 529 -4.69 -5.02 22.31
C GLU A 529 -5.62 -4.33 21.30
N ALA A 530 -6.27 -3.23 21.71
CA ALA A 530 -7.31 -2.57 20.92
C ALA A 530 -6.84 -2.13 19.53
N ALA A 531 -5.60 -1.65 19.42
CA ALA A 531 -5.02 -1.23 18.13
C ALA A 531 -4.82 -2.42 17.17
N PHE A 532 -4.27 -3.54 17.68
CA PHE A 532 -4.05 -4.75 16.88
C PHE A 532 -5.37 -5.37 16.41
N ARG A 533 -6.35 -5.51 17.32
CA ARG A 533 -7.69 -6.01 17.03
C ARG A 533 -8.38 -5.20 15.93
N LEU A 534 -8.31 -3.86 16.03
CA LEU A 534 -8.92 -2.97 15.05
C LEU A 534 -8.28 -3.12 13.67
N VAL A 535 -6.94 -3.22 13.61
CA VAL A 535 -6.21 -3.42 12.35
C VAL A 535 -6.60 -4.74 11.70
N VAL A 536 -6.59 -5.85 12.46
CA VAL A 536 -6.95 -7.17 11.94
C VAL A 536 -8.40 -7.20 11.47
N SER A 537 -9.35 -6.73 12.27
CA SER A 537 -10.77 -6.68 11.90
C SER A 537 -11.00 -5.88 10.62
N ARG A 538 -10.38 -4.70 10.49
CA ARG A 538 -10.52 -3.85 9.29
C ARG A 538 -9.85 -4.45 8.06
N SER A 539 -8.72 -5.14 8.23
CA SER A 539 -8.03 -5.82 7.12
C SER A 539 -8.88 -6.97 6.56
N PHE A 540 -9.47 -7.80 7.43
CA PHE A 540 -10.39 -8.86 7.02
C PHE A 540 -11.69 -8.30 6.43
N LEU A 541 -12.20 -7.19 6.94
CA LEU A 541 -13.35 -6.50 6.37
C LEU A 541 -13.05 -6.01 4.95
N ALA A 542 -11.96 -5.30 4.76
CA ALA A 542 -11.55 -4.79 3.45
C ALA A 542 -11.31 -5.93 2.45
N GLY A 543 -10.61 -6.99 2.87
CA GLY A 543 -10.40 -8.19 2.07
C GLY A 543 -11.70 -8.91 1.73
N GLY A 544 -12.61 -9.07 2.69
CA GLY A 544 -13.93 -9.70 2.48
C GLY A 544 -14.79 -8.92 1.47
N ILE A 545 -14.80 -7.59 1.56
CA ILE A 545 -15.49 -6.73 0.59
C ILE A 545 -14.85 -6.86 -0.79
N LEU A 546 -13.51 -6.84 -0.87
CA LEU A 546 -12.79 -7.02 -2.14
C LEU A 546 -13.10 -8.37 -2.78
N LEU A 547 -13.07 -9.46 -2.02
CA LEU A 547 -13.41 -10.80 -2.49
C LEU A 547 -14.86 -10.89 -2.96
N TRP A 548 -15.77 -10.19 -2.28
CA TRP A 548 -17.15 -10.08 -2.71
C TRP A 548 -17.30 -9.37 -4.05
N LEU A 549 -16.56 -8.24 -4.23
CA LEU A 549 -16.53 -7.53 -5.50
C LEU A 549 -15.93 -8.39 -6.63
N VAL A 550 -14.85 -9.12 -6.35
CA VAL A 550 -14.26 -10.08 -7.30
C VAL A 550 -15.28 -11.17 -7.67
N CYS A 551 -16.02 -11.69 -6.68
CA CYS A 551 -17.09 -12.65 -6.91
C CYS A 551 -18.17 -12.10 -7.84
N LEU A 552 -18.67 -10.88 -7.58
CA LEU A 552 -19.70 -10.25 -8.39
C LEU A 552 -19.24 -9.98 -9.83
N LEU A 553 -18.07 -9.35 -9.99
CA LEU A 553 -17.50 -9.03 -11.31
C LEU A 553 -17.17 -10.31 -12.10
N GLY A 554 -16.57 -11.28 -11.44
CA GLY A 554 -16.24 -12.55 -12.07
C GLY A 554 -17.44 -13.40 -12.41
N PHE A 555 -18.50 -13.39 -11.60
CA PHE A 555 -19.78 -14.02 -11.92
C PHE A 555 -20.40 -13.37 -13.15
N ALA A 556 -20.56 -12.05 -13.11
CA ALA A 556 -21.18 -11.29 -14.20
C ALA A 556 -20.41 -11.40 -15.53
N GLY A 557 -19.06 -11.42 -15.46
CA GLY A 557 -18.21 -11.54 -16.66
C GLY A 557 -18.09 -12.94 -17.26
N ARG A 558 -18.47 -13.99 -16.51
CA ARG A 558 -18.43 -15.40 -16.97
C ARG A 558 -19.78 -15.92 -17.46
N LEU A 559 -20.84 -15.15 -17.28
CA LEU A 559 -22.13 -15.52 -17.84
C LEU A 559 -22.13 -15.35 -19.36
N PRO A 560 -22.81 -16.22 -20.12
CA PRO A 560 -22.93 -16.10 -21.57
C PRO A 560 -23.91 -14.99 -21.94
N LEU A 561 -23.54 -13.75 -21.64
CA LEU A 561 -24.33 -12.55 -21.94
C LEU A 561 -23.71 -11.82 -23.12
N ASP A 562 -24.50 -11.03 -23.84
CA ASP A 562 -24.01 -10.14 -24.87
C ASP A 562 -22.98 -9.15 -24.30
N TYR A 563 -22.11 -8.66 -25.19
CA TYR A 563 -21.03 -7.77 -24.80
C TYR A 563 -21.56 -6.57 -23.99
N GLY A 564 -20.94 -6.34 -22.83
CA GLY A 564 -21.30 -5.24 -21.94
C GLY A 564 -22.41 -5.55 -20.93
N TYR A 565 -23.33 -6.49 -21.18
CA TYR A 565 -24.45 -6.78 -20.27
C TYR A 565 -23.99 -7.26 -18.88
N GLY A 566 -22.84 -7.94 -18.83
CA GLY A 566 -22.21 -8.33 -17.57
C GLY A 566 -21.88 -7.14 -16.66
N ALA A 567 -21.48 -6.00 -17.21
CA ALA A 567 -21.18 -4.80 -16.43
C ALA A 567 -22.46 -4.20 -15.78
N PHE A 568 -23.57 -4.19 -16.52
CA PHE A 568 -24.87 -3.76 -15.98
C PHE A 568 -25.36 -4.68 -14.86
N LEU A 569 -25.20 -5.99 -15.05
CA LEU A 569 -25.53 -6.99 -14.01
C LEU A 569 -24.65 -6.79 -12.77
N ALA A 570 -23.35 -6.56 -12.94
CA ALA A 570 -22.43 -6.29 -11.84
C ALA A 570 -22.85 -5.03 -11.04
N LEU A 571 -23.27 -3.95 -11.71
CA LEU A 571 -23.78 -2.75 -11.04
C LEU A 571 -25.09 -3.03 -10.29
N ALA A 572 -26.00 -3.83 -10.88
CA ALA A 572 -27.23 -4.24 -10.21
C ALA A 572 -26.95 -5.04 -8.93
N LEU A 573 -26.08 -6.06 -9.02
CA LEU A 573 -25.67 -6.88 -7.88
C LEU A 573 -24.94 -6.08 -6.81
N LEU A 574 -24.08 -5.15 -7.21
CA LEU A 574 -23.42 -4.22 -6.28
C LEU A 574 -24.44 -3.37 -5.55
N THR A 575 -25.41 -2.82 -6.26
CA THR A 575 -26.47 -1.99 -5.66
C THR A 575 -27.28 -2.77 -4.63
N LEU A 576 -27.67 -4.01 -4.95
CA LEU A 576 -28.36 -4.91 -4.01
C LEU A 576 -27.46 -5.26 -2.80
N SER A 577 -26.17 -5.53 -3.04
CA SER A 577 -25.20 -5.83 -1.98
C SER A 577 -25.04 -4.66 -1.00
N VAL A 578 -25.00 -3.43 -1.50
CA VAL A 578 -24.90 -2.21 -0.67
C VAL A 578 -26.14 -2.03 0.22
N VAL A 579 -27.32 -2.30 -0.30
CA VAL A 579 -28.58 -2.30 0.50
C VAL A 579 -28.51 -3.38 1.59
N LEU A 580 -28.05 -4.58 1.23
CA LEU A 580 -27.87 -5.67 2.18
C LEU A 580 -26.83 -5.33 3.27
N TRP A 581 -25.68 -4.81 2.88
CA TRP A 581 -24.63 -4.40 3.84
C TRP A 581 -25.12 -3.34 4.81
N ARG A 582 -25.89 -2.38 4.32
CA ARG A 582 -26.54 -1.39 5.20
C ARG A 582 -27.47 -2.05 6.21
N TRP A 583 -28.31 -2.99 5.76
CA TRP A 583 -29.23 -3.72 6.63
C TRP A 583 -28.47 -4.54 7.68
N VAL A 584 -27.44 -5.30 7.25
CA VAL A 584 -26.57 -6.08 8.16
C VAL A 584 -25.84 -5.17 9.15
N ALA A 585 -25.27 -4.06 8.67
CA ALA A 585 -24.55 -3.09 9.50
C ALA A 585 -25.45 -2.50 10.61
N GLN A 586 -26.71 -2.22 10.29
CA GLN A 586 -27.69 -1.74 11.27
C GLN A 586 -28.11 -2.83 12.27
N ARG A 587 -28.36 -4.06 11.80
CA ARG A 587 -28.76 -5.19 12.67
C ARG A 587 -27.66 -5.61 13.64
N LEU A 588 -26.40 -5.59 13.19
CA LEU A 588 -25.24 -6.01 13.97
C LEU A 588 -24.49 -4.84 14.65
N ALA A 589 -25.01 -3.61 14.57
CA ALA A 589 -24.35 -2.40 15.05
C ALA A 589 -22.88 -2.31 14.61
N TRP A 590 -22.62 -2.61 13.30
CA TRP A 590 -21.28 -2.71 12.73
C TRP A 590 -20.94 -1.44 11.94
N LEU A 591 -20.29 -0.50 12.61
CA LEU A 591 -19.99 0.82 12.06
C LEU A 591 -19.04 0.75 10.86
N GLU A 592 -18.01 -0.10 10.90
CA GLU A 592 -17.03 -0.23 9.83
C GLU A 592 -17.67 -0.77 8.54
N LEU A 593 -18.57 -1.75 8.63
CA LEU A 593 -19.32 -2.27 7.48
C LEU A 593 -20.24 -1.19 6.89
N ARG A 594 -20.75 -0.28 7.71
CA ARG A 594 -21.60 0.83 7.24
C ARG A 594 -20.86 1.74 6.25
N TYR A 595 -19.53 1.90 6.36
CA TYR A 595 -18.77 2.69 5.40
C TYR A 595 -18.64 2.05 4.02
N SER A 596 -18.80 0.72 3.89
CA SER A 596 -18.72 0.03 2.60
C SER A 596 -19.87 0.38 1.63
N ILE A 597 -20.98 0.95 2.13
CA ILE A 597 -22.10 1.39 1.29
C ILE A 597 -21.67 2.44 0.26
N TRP A 598 -20.62 3.23 0.55
CA TRP A 598 -20.10 4.25 -0.35
C TRP A 598 -19.36 3.69 -1.56
N LEU A 599 -19.14 2.37 -1.64
CA LEU A 599 -18.60 1.68 -2.82
C LEU A 599 -19.54 1.74 -4.03
N LEU A 600 -20.82 2.08 -3.84
CA LEU A 600 -21.74 2.31 -4.93
C LEU A 600 -21.27 3.44 -5.85
N TRP A 601 -20.64 4.52 -5.30
CA TRP A 601 -20.15 5.67 -6.08
C TRP A 601 -19.06 5.29 -7.09
N PRO A 602 -17.94 4.67 -6.69
CA PRO A 602 -16.95 4.21 -7.64
C PRO A 602 -17.50 3.14 -8.60
N GLY A 603 -18.48 2.32 -8.17
CA GLY A 603 -19.14 1.36 -9.05
C GLY A 603 -19.96 2.04 -10.15
N MET A 604 -20.76 3.06 -9.80
CA MET A 604 -21.50 3.88 -10.79
C MET A 604 -20.56 4.65 -11.71
N LEU A 605 -19.48 5.23 -11.16
CA LEU A 605 -18.48 5.94 -11.96
C LEU A 605 -17.78 5.01 -12.94
N ALA A 606 -17.35 3.81 -12.49
CA ALA A 606 -16.75 2.81 -13.35
C ALA A 606 -17.68 2.38 -14.48
N MET A 607 -18.98 2.21 -14.18
CA MET A 607 -19.98 1.88 -15.18
C MET A 607 -20.18 3.00 -16.20
N LEU A 608 -20.22 4.26 -15.73
CA LEU A 608 -20.35 5.41 -16.61
C LEU A 608 -19.13 5.57 -17.53
N LEU A 609 -17.91 5.36 -16.99
CA LEU A 609 -16.67 5.37 -17.77
C LEU A 609 -16.61 4.21 -18.77
N PHE A 610 -17.06 3.02 -18.40
CA PHE A 610 -17.18 1.88 -19.30
C PHE A 610 -18.12 2.22 -20.47
N GLN A 611 -19.32 2.75 -20.19
CA GLN A 611 -20.25 3.17 -21.23
C GLN A 611 -19.67 4.28 -22.13
N TRP A 612 -18.94 5.23 -21.56
CA TRP A 612 -18.33 6.34 -22.31
C TRP A 612 -17.18 5.89 -23.24
N VAL A 613 -16.37 4.93 -22.82
CA VAL A 613 -15.19 4.46 -23.59
C VAL A 613 -15.61 3.49 -24.72
N ASP A 614 -16.53 2.58 -24.41
CA ASP A 614 -16.84 1.46 -25.29
C ASP A 614 -18.00 1.74 -26.25
N PHE A 615 -18.78 2.83 -26.02
CA PHE A 615 -20.02 3.07 -26.76
C PHE A 615 -20.21 4.52 -27.16
N ASP A 616 -20.76 4.68 -28.36
CA ASP A 616 -21.09 5.99 -28.94
C ASP A 616 -22.20 6.71 -28.18
N SER A 617 -23.17 5.98 -27.61
CA SER A 617 -24.28 6.53 -26.83
C SER A 617 -24.50 5.72 -25.56
N LEU A 618 -24.72 6.41 -24.45
CA LEU A 618 -24.99 5.77 -23.15
C LEU A 618 -26.31 4.98 -23.18
N LEU A 619 -27.29 5.42 -23.94
CA LEU A 619 -28.59 4.77 -24.06
C LEU A 619 -28.65 3.68 -25.15
N SER A 620 -27.58 3.43 -25.92
CA SER A 620 -27.53 2.48 -27.01
C SER A 620 -27.82 1.03 -26.58
N PHE A 621 -27.53 0.68 -25.31
CA PHE A 621 -27.82 -0.66 -24.76
C PHE A 621 -29.32 -1.00 -24.60
N GLY A 622 -30.22 -0.02 -24.70
CA GLY A 622 -31.64 -0.24 -24.52
C GLY A 622 -32.01 -0.60 -23.06
N TRP A 623 -32.68 -1.75 -22.87
CA TRP A 623 -33.23 -2.16 -21.58
C TRP A 623 -32.24 -2.36 -20.44
N PRO A 624 -30.95 -2.77 -20.60
CA PRO A 624 -29.99 -2.88 -19.51
C PRO A 624 -29.74 -1.56 -18.78
N ASN A 625 -29.96 -0.42 -19.45
CA ASN A 625 -29.87 0.91 -18.81
C ASN A 625 -30.90 1.11 -17.67
N LEU A 626 -31.89 0.25 -17.52
CA LEU A 626 -32.81 0.25 -16.38
C LEU A 626 -32.09 0.08 -15.03
N VAL A 627 -30.87 -0.43 -15.03
CA VAL A 627 -30.05 -0.52 -13.80
C VAL A 627 -29.80 0.86 -13.16
N TRP A 628 -29.75 1.92 -13.97
CA TRP A 628 -29.62 3.28 -13.44
C TRP A 628 -30.86 3.75 -12.67
N LEU A 629 -32.07 3.24 -13.04
CA LEU A 629 -33.29 3.47 -12.28
C LEU A 629 -33.31 2.75 -10.93
N LEU A 630 -32.42 1.75 -10.74
CA LEU A 630 -32.19 1.10 -9.45
C LEU A 630 -31.05 1.84 -8.69
N ALA A 631 -29.92 2.07 -9.35
CA ALA A 631 -28.70 2.58 -8.69
C ALA A 631 -28.85 4.04 -8.22
N LEU A 632 -29.41 4.93 -9.05
CA LEU A 632 -29.55 6.35 -8.71
C LEU A 632 -30.50 6.59 -7.52
N PRO A 633 -31.72 6.03 -7.47
CA PRO A 633 -32.59 6.19 -6.30
C PRO A 633 -31.97 5.63 -5.03
N VAL A 634 -31.27 4.47 -5.11
CA VAL A 634 -30.56 3.91 -3.95
C VAL A 634 -29.44 4.84 -3.52
N ALA A 635 -28.64 5.40 -4.44
CA ALA A 635 -27.58 6.36 -4.12
C ALA A 635 -28.15 7.62 -3.44
N TYR A 636 -29.24 8.22 -3.99
CA TYR A 636 -29.90 9.36 -3.35
C TYR A 636 -30.50 9.02 -1.99
N TRP A 637 -31.08 7.83 -1.84
CA TRP A 637 -31.62 7.36 -0.55
C TRP A 637 -30.51 7.18 0.50
N LEU A 638 -29.37 6.60 0.10
CA LEU A 638 -28.19 6.47 0.98
C LEU A 638 -27.66 7.84 1.37
N LEU A 639 -27.54 8.75 0.41
CA LEU A 639 -27.04 10.10 0.62
C LEU A 639 -27.93 10.85 1.63
N LYS A 640 -29.27 10.72 1.51
CA LYS A 640 -30.23 11.33 2.44
C LYS A 640 -30.14 10.76 3.84
N ARG A 641 -29.94 9.44 4.00
CA ARG A 641 -30.01 8.74 5.28
C ARG A 641 -28.67 8.65 6.01
N GLU A 642 -27.57 8.56 5.27
CA GLU A 642 -26.28 8.13 5.79
C GLU A 642 -25.18 9.20 5.68
N ALA A 643 -25.35 10.23 4.85
CA ALA A 643 -24.30 11.25 4.64
C ALA A 643 -23.92 11.98 5.94
N GLY A 644 -24.89 12.28 6.80
CA GLY A 644 -24.66 12.94 8.09
C GLY A 644 -23.82 12.12 9.08
N SER A 645 -23.63 10.80 8.84
CA SER A 645 -22.78 9.95 9.68
C SER A 645 -21.28 10.00 9.31
N LEU A 646 -20.93 10.65 8.19
CA LEU A 646 -19.54 10.76 7.77
C LEU A 646 -18.79 11.78 8.61
N PRO A 647 -17.56 11.47 9.08
CA PRO A 647 -16.82 12.35 9.98
C PRO A 647 -16.29 13.62 9.31
N LEU A 648 -16.21 13.66 7.99
CA LEU A 648 -15.63 14.74 7.20
C LEU A 648 -16.69 15.43 6.35
N LEU A 649 -17.02 16.69 6.65
CA LEU A 649 -17.94 17.49 5.87
C LEU A 649 -17.54 17.61 4.38
N ARG A 650 -16.23 17.69 4.10
CA ARG A 650 -15.72 17.73 2.72
C ARG A 650 -16.04 16.47 1.94
N LEU A 651 -15.97 15.30 2.59
CA LEU A 651 -16.31 14.01 1.95
C LEU A 651 -17.80 13.95 1.64
N GLN A 652 -18.65 14.38 2.56
CA GLN A 652 -20.10 14.49 2.35
C GLN A 652 -20.41 15.39 1.16
N GLN A 653 -19.82 16.58 1.12
CA GLN A 653 -19.96 17.52 -0.01
C GLN A 653 -19.46 16.91 -1.33
N GLY A 654 -18.34 16.17 -1.29
CA GLY A 654 -17.78 15.46 -2.44
C GLY A 654 -18.72 14.39 -3.00
N LEU A 655 -19.41 13.62 -2.15
CA LEU A 655 -20.39 12.63 -2.58
C LEU A 655 -21.63 13.27 -3.22
N HIS A 656 -22.13 14.37 -2.69
CA HIS A 656 -23.20 15.15 -3.29
C HIS A 656 -22.79 15.68 -4.66
N LEU A 657 -21.60 16.26 -4.76
CA LEU A 657 -21.07 16.85 -5.98
C LEU A 657 -20.81 15.80 -7.05
N SER A 658 -20.20 14.66 -6.69
CA SER A 658 -19.90 13.56 -7.62
C SER A 658 -21.16 12.95 -8.20
N LEU A 659 -22.20 12.70 -7.39
CA LEU A 659 -23.47 12.18 -7.87
C LEU A 659 -24.16 13.16 -8.84
N PHE A 660 -24.19 14.44 -8.49
CA PHE A 660 -24.72 15.47 -9.38
C PHE A 660 -23.98 15.49 -10.72
N TRP A 661 -22.65 15.49 -10.68
CA TRP A 661 -21.82 15.52 -11.89
C TRP A 661 -21.91 14.24 -12.72
N MET A 662 -22.07 13.05 -12.11
CA MET A 662 -22.33 11.82 -12.86
C MET A 662 -23.63 11.91 -13.66
N VAL A 663 -24.70 12.42 -13.05
CA VAL A 663 -25.98 12.59 -13.73
C VAL A 663 -25.88 13.63 -14.85
N VAL A 664 -25.26 14.78 -14.57
CA VAL A 664 -25.06 15.86 -15.55
C VAL A 664 -24.21 15.41 -16.73
N PHE A 665 -23.12 14.69 -16.45
CA PHE A 665 -22.25 14.15 -17.49
C PHE A 665 -22.99 13.13 -18.36
N ALA A 666 -23.72 12.18 -17.75
CA ALA A 666 -24.45 11.18 -18.50
C ALA A 666 -25.50 11.81 -19.44
N LEU A 667 -26.31 12.76 -18.91
CA LEU A 667 -27.30 13.45 -19.70
C LEU A 667 -26.67 14.37 -20.76
N GLY A 668 -25.57 15.06 -20.40
CA GLY A 668 -24.88 15.97 -21.32
C GLY A 668 -24.20 15.21 -22.47
N TYR A 669 -23.59 14.06 -22.17
CA TYR A 669 -23.00 13.21 -23.20
C TYR A 669 -24.06 12.67 -24.18
N GLU A 670 -25.21 12.24 -23.66
CA GLU A 670 -26.32 11.77 -24.50
C GLU A 670 -26.88 12.90 -25.38
N VAL A 671 -27.04 14.09 -24.83
CA VAL A 671 -27.48 15.28 -25.61
C VAL A 671 -26.44 15.60 -26.69
N PHE A 672 -25.15 15.62 -26.33
CA PHE A 672 -24.06 15.87 -27.28
C PHE A 672 -24.08 14.83 -28.43
N TRP A 673 -24.17 13.55 -28.11
CA TRP A 673 -24.15 12.48 -29.09
C TRP A 673 -25.40 12.50 -30.00
N ARG A 674 -26.60 12.79 -29.42
CA ARG A 674 -27.85 12.92 -30.20
C ARG A 674 -27.80 14.10 -31.13
N THR A 675 -27.29 15.23 -30.66
CA THR A 675 -27.23 16.46 -31.46
C THR A 675 -26.26 16.33 -32.62
N MET A 676 -25.21 15.56 -32.50
CA MET A 676 -24.27 15.25 -33.60
C MET A 676 -24.90 14.44 -34.75
N ARG A 677 -26.03 13.78 -34.53
CA ARG A 677 -26.72 12.94 -35.52
C ARG A 677 -27.98 13.55 -36.06
N LEU A 678 -28.21 14.83 -35.78
CA LEU A 678 -29.37 15.52 -36.34
C LEU A 678 -29.20 15.71 -37.85
N PRO A 679 -30.26 15.43 -38.67
CA PRO A 679 -30.18 15.51 -40.12
C PRO A 679 -30.24 16.96 -40.68
N TRP A 680 -30.44 17.98 -39.84
CA TRP A 680 -30.79 19.35 -40.25
C TRP A 680 -29.63 20.36 -40.16
N GLY A 681 -28.41 19.97 -40.28
CA GLY A 681 -27.26 20.84 -40.10
C GLY A 681 -26.69 20.76 -38.68
N MET A 682 -25.42 20.50 -38.62
CA MET A 682 -24.84 19.92 -37.39
C MET A 682 -24.39 20.97 -36.39
N ASP A 683 -23.79 22.07 -36.84
CA ASP A 683 -23.05 22.94 -35.91
C ASP A 683 -23.99 23.88 -35.12
N GLU A 684 -24.99 24.47 -35.77
CA GLU A 684 -25.91 25.44 -35.17
C GLU A 684 -26.89 24.77 -34.18
N TRP A 685 -27.51 23.66 -34.60
CA TRP A 685 -28.39 22.90 -33.74
C TRP A 685 -27.66 22.29 -32.58
N GLN A 686 -26.43 21.77 -32.84
CA GLN A 686 -25.59 21.17 -31.83
C GLN A 686 -25.24 22.21 -30.76
N LEU A 687 -24.71 23.36 -31.14
CA LEU A 687 -24.32 24.43 -30.21
C LEU A 687 -25.53 25.00 -29.46
N GLY A 688 -26.64 25.24 -30.18
CA GLY A 688 -27.85 25.78 -29.59
C GLY A 688 -28.48 24.87 -28.54
N LEU A 689 -28.60 23.57 -28.86
CA LEU A 689 -29.16 22.57 -27.94
C LEU A 689 -28.19 22.28 -26.75
N GLN A 690 -26.90 22.31 -26.95
CA GLN A 690 -25.91 22.15 -25.85
C GLN A 690 -25.97 23.34 -24.91
N MET A 691 -26.02 24.58 -25.42
CA MET A 691 -26.23 25.79 -24.59
C MET A 691 -27.56 25.73 -23.85
N GLY A 692 -28.64 25.34 -24.54
CA GLY A 692 -29.95 25.13 -23.97
C GLY A 692 -29.98 24.12 -22.84
N PHE A 693 -29.30 22.97 -23.03
CA PHE A 693 -29.19 21.91 -22.02
C PHE A 693 -28.44 22.40 -20.78
N LEU A 694 -27.27 23.03 -20.94
CA LEU A 694 -26.48 23.58 -19.82
C LEU A 694 -27.31 24.62 -19.04
N SER A 695 -28.00 25.49 -19.78
CA SER A 695 -28.88 26.52 -19.22
C SER A 695 -30.04 25.92 -18.45
N LEU A 696 -30.67 24.88 -19.01
CA LEU A 696 -31.77 24.15 -18.37
C LEU A 696 -31.35 23.57 -17.02
N ILE A 697 -30.17 22.95 -16.94
CA ILE A 697 -29.64 22.38 -15.67
C ILE A 697 -29.45 23.52 -14.65
N ILE A 698 -28.84 24.64 -15.05
CA ILE A 698 -28.60 25.77 -14.16
C ILE A 698 -29.95 26.31 -13.67
N LEU A 699 -30.93 26.58 -14.55
CA LEU A 699 -32.21 27.11 -14.21
C LEU A 699 -33.08 26.14 -13.40
N ALA A 700 -33.08 24.84 -13.74
CA ALA A 700 -33.77 23.78 -13.01
C ALA A 700 -33.23 23.64 -11.57
N THR A 701 -31.90 23.68 -11.42
CA THR A 701 -31.26 23.63 -10.08
C THR A 701 -31.69 24.84 -9.23
N HIS A 702 -31.69 26.05 -9.80
CA HIS A 702 -32.17 27.23 -9.09
C HIS A 702 -33.69 27.17 -8.82
N GLY A 703 -34.47 26.57 -9.71
CA GLY A 703 -35.88 26.29 -9.48
C GLY A 703 -36.12 25.34 -8.33
N ALA A 704 -35.33 24.25 -8.25
CA ALA A 704 -35.38 23.30 -7.15
C ALA A 704 -34.96 23.93 -5.79
N LEU A 705 -33.94 24.81 -5.82
CA LEU A 705 -33.54 25.61 -4.66
C LEU A 705 -34.64 26.51 -4.13
N ARG A 706 -35.40 27.16 -5.05
CA ARG A 706 -36.53 28.02 -4.67
C ARG A 706 -37.70 27.23 -4.10
N LYS A 707 -37.96 26.04 -4.63
CA LYS A 707 -39.04 25.14 -4.17
C LYS A 707 -38.67 24.41 -2.85
N GLY A 708 -37.45 24.53 -2.35
CA GLY A 708 -37.03 23.86 -1.14
C GLY A 708 -36.81 22.36 -1.30
N CYS A 709 -36.56 21.86 -2.52
CA CYS A 709 -36.39 20.44 -2.78
C CYS A 709 -35.06 19.94 -2.20
N TRP A 710 -35.11 18.79 -1.51
CA TRP A 710 -33.89 18.04 -1.13
C TRP A 710 -33.24 17.43 -2.41
N PRO A 711 -31.93 17.40 -2.56
CA PRO A 711 -30.84 17.83 -1.64
C PRO A 711 -30.45 19.32 -1.79
N PHE A 712 -31.01 20.04 -2.76
CA PHE A 712 -30.60 21.38 -3.16
C PHE A 712 -30.76 22.40 -2.03
N ALA A 713 -31.87 22.33 -1.30
CA ALA A 713 -32.19 23.30 -0.25
C ALA A 713 -31.25 23.20 0.97
N GLU A 714 -30.85 22.00 1.37
CA GLU A 714 -29.91 21.79 2.49
C GLU A 714 -28.49 22.23 2.15
N HIS A 715 -28.07 22.04 0.90
CA HIS A 715 -26.71 22.35 0.45
C HIS A 715 -26.70 23.50 -0.59
N ARG A 716 -27.38 24.62 -0.26
CA ARG A 716 -27.59 25.75 -1.17
C ARG A 716 -26.34 26.27 -1.87
N GLN A 717 -25.27 26.47 -1.12
CA GLN A 717 -24.01 26.98 -1.66
C GLN A 717 -23.32 25.97 -2.58
N LEU A 718 -23.36 24.67 -2.19
CA LEU A 718 -22.75 23.60 -2.97
C LEU A 718 -23.42 23.46 -4.34
N TYR A 719 -24.76 23.31 -4.36
CA TYR A 719 -25.51 23.12 -5.61
C TYR A 719 -25.75 24.39 -6.38
N GLY A 720 -26.03 25.51 -5.68
CA GLY A 720 -26.39 26.75 -6.32
C GLY A 720 -25.24 27.56 -6.94
N ALA A 721 -24.00 27.28 -6.52
CA ALA A 721 -22.83 27.96 -7.03
C ALA A 721 -21.71 26.99 -7.45
N ILE A 722 -21.18 26.18 -6.52
CA ILE A 722 -19.97 25.37 -6.76
C ILE A 722 -20.20 24.31 -7.84
N ALA A 723 -21.32 23.58 -7.75
CA ALA A 723 -21.68 22.56 -8.75
C ALA A 723 -21.98 23.16 -10.14
N LEU A 724 -22.53 24.36 -10.18
CA LEU A 724 -22.93 25.02 -11.43
C LEU A 724 -21.79 25.85 -12.07
N ALA A 725 -20.74 26.19 -11.34
CA ALA A 725 -19.67 27.05 -11.87
C ALA A 725 -19.01 26.50 -13.16
N PRO A 726 -18.66 25.19 -13.28
CA PRO A 726 -18.10 24.64 -14.52
C PRO A 726 -19.10 24.69 -15.69
N LEU A 727 -20.41 24.42 -15.41
CA LEU A 727 -21.46 24.47 -16.41
C LEU A 727 -21.65 25.90 -16.93
N ALA A 728 -21.62 26.88 -16.03
CA ALA A 728 -21.70 28.29 -16.39
C ALA A 728 -20.49 28.75 -17.21
N ALA A 729 -19.30 28.29 -16.85
CA ALA A 729 -18.08 28.56 -17.63
C ALA A 729 -18.18 27.99 -19.05
N LEU A 730 -18.68 26.74 -19.17
CA LEU A 730 -18.87 26.12 -20.46
C LEU A 730 -19.99 26.82 -21.28
N ALA A 731 -21.12 27.17 -20.65
CA ALA A 731 -22.18 27.93 -21.29
C ALA A 731 -21.71 29.32 -21.79
N LEU A 732 -20.86 30.01 -21.00
CA LEU A 732 -20.23 31.26 -21.42
C LEU A 732 -19.31 31.05 -22.60
N LEU A 733 -18.45 29.99 -22.56
CA LEU A 733 -17.54 29.66 -23.65
C LEU A 733 -18.34 29.40 -24.96
N LEU A 734 -19.39 28.57 -24.89
CA LEU A 734 -20.21 28.26 -26.06
C LEU A 734 -20.94 29.51 -26.57
N LEU A 735 -21.42 30.40 -25.70
CA LEU A 735 -22.02 31.68 -26.08
C LEU A 735 -21.03 32.59 -26.81
N LEU A 736 -19.77 32.64 -26.35
CA LEU A 736 -18.74 33.43 -27.00
C LEU A 736 -18.34 32.83 -28.36
N VAL A 737 -18.17 31.52 -28.44
CA VAL A 737 -17.81 30.79 -29.67
C VAL A 737 -18.97 30.75 -30.66
N GLY A 738 -20.21 30.72 -30.19
CA GLY A 738 -21.41 30.72 -31.05
C GLY A 738 -21.48 31.83 -32.08
N ASN A 739 -20.85 32.98 -31.82
CA ASN A 739 -20.78 34.09 -32.79
C ASN A 739 -19.82 33.82 -33.97
N VAL A 740 -19.05 32.79 -33.98
CA VAL A 740 -18.18 32.39 -35.10
C VAL A 740 -19.01 31.67 -36.20
N PHE A 741 -20.16 31.11 -35.85
CA PHE A 741 -21.00 30.31 -36.75
C PHE A 741 -22.02 31.19 -37.46
N ASP A 742 -22.38 30.81 -38.71
CA ASP A 742 -23.28 31.57 -39.57
C ASP A 742 -24.78 31.45 -39.21
N GLY A 743 -25.11 30.42 -38.40
CA GLY A 743 -26.49 30.19 -37.97
C GLY A 743 -27.42 29.63 -39.04
N VAL A 744 -26.90 29.19 -40.19
CA VAL A 744 -27.72 28.68 -41.30
C VAL A 744 -27.88 27.15 -41.17
N SER A 745 -29.10 26.73 -40.88
CA SER A 745 -29.43 25.29 -40.77
C SER A 745 -30.02 24.78 -42.09
N ILE A 746 -29.61 23.59 -42.54
CA ILE A 746 -30.07 22.95 -43.79
C ILE A 746 -31.59 22.72 -43.74
N GLY A 747 -32.26 23.22 -44.74
CA GLY A 747 -33.75 23.04 -44.90
C GLY A 747 -34.60 24.04 -44.11
N TRP A 748 -34.02 24.97 -43.34
CA TRP A 748 -34.74 25.98 -42.56
C TRP A 748 -34.31 27.38 -43.00
N ARG A 749 -35.28 28.28 -43.05
CA ARG A 749 -34.97 29.71 -43.26
C ARG A 749 -34.40 30.32 -42.01
N TYR A 750 -33.35 31.07 -42.15
CA TYR A 750 -32.79 31.84 -41.02
C TYR A 750 -33.82 32.91 -40.60
N LEU A 751 -34.26 32.80 -39.34
CA LEU A 751 -35.12 33.79 -38.70
C LEU A 751 -34.33 34.42 -37.54
N PRO A 752 -34.06 35.73 -37.57
CA PRO A 752 -33.39 36.40 -36.47
C PRO A 752 -34.13 36.16 -35.15
N LEU A 753 -33.41 35.86 -34.08
CA LEU A 753 -33.88 35.56 -32.73
C LEU A 753 -34.67 34.24 -32.56
N LEU A 754 -35.10 33.61 -33.64
CA LEU A 754 -35.80 32.30 -33.62
C LEU A 754 -34.96 31.19 -34.26
N ASN A 755 -33.65 31.29 -34.15
CA ASN A 755 -32.67 30.30 -34.58
C ASN A 755 -32.18 29.51 -33.36
N PRO A 756 -31.95 28.21 -33.47
CA PRO A 756 -31.45 27.39 -32.34
C PRO A 756 -30.21 27.92 -31.62
N LEU A 757 -29.27 28.48 -32.38
CA LEU A 757 -28.05 29.09 -31.86
C LEU A 757 -28.37 30.34 -31.01
N GLU A 758 -29.26 31.20 -31.48
CA GLU A 758 -29.65 32.42 -30.79
C GLU A 758 -30.52 32.17 -29.58
N GLU A 759 -31.47 31.21 -29.69
CA GLU A 759 -32.26 30.77 -28.54
C GLU A 759 -31.37 30.16 -27.45
N GLY A 760 -30.42 29.28 -27.83
CA GLY A 760 -29.45 28.71 -26.91
C GLY A 760 -28.61 29.78 -26.21
N ALA A 761 -28.15 30.79 -26.97
CA ALA A 761 -27.40 31.92 -26.43
C ALA A 761 -28.24 32.77 -25.45
N GLY A 762 -29.53 33.01 -25.80
CA GLY A 762 -30.47 33.68 -24.91
C GLY A 762 -30.71 32.95 -23.60
N PHE A 763 -30.89 31.62 -23.66
CA PHE A 763 -31.01 30.80 -22.45
C PHE A 763 -29.72 30.77 -21.65
N ALA A 764 -28.53 30.71 -22.29
CA ALA A 764 -27.26 30.77 -21.62
C ALA A 764 -27.06 32.10 -20.87
N LEU A 765 -27.44 33.23 -21.51
CA LEU A 765 -27.39 34.52 -20.86
C LEU A 765 -28.31 34.57 -19.64
N LEU A 766 -29.55 34.08 -19.76
CA LEU A 766 -30.52 34.03 -18.66
C LEU A 766 -29.98 33.18 -17.50
N ALA A 767 -29.34 32.03 -17.78
CA ALA A 767 -28.77 31.13 -16.80
C ALA A 767 -27.60 31.79 -16.07
N LEU A 768 -26.67 32.45 -16.80
CA LEU A 768 -25.54 33.18 -16.25
C LEU A 768 -25.97 34.33 -15.33
N VAL A 769 -26.97 35.11 -15.74
CA VAL A 769 -27.54 36.18 -14.92
C VAL A 769 -28.21 35.63 -13.67
N THR A 770 -28.96 34.53 -13.78
CA THR A 770 -29.60 33.86 -12.63
C THR A 770 -28.56 33.36 -11.62
N LEU A 771 -27.46 32.74 -12.09
CA LEU A 771 -26.36 32.33 -11.25
C LEU A 771 -25.66 33.52 -10.57
N GLY A 772 -25.38 34.58 -11.32
CA GLY A 772 -24.77 35.80 -10.78
C GLY A 772 -25.63 36.47 -9.69
N LEU A 773 -26.96 36.51 -9.89
CA LEU A 773 -27.90 36.99 -8.87
C LEU A 773 -27.95 36.10 -7.64
N PHE A 774 -27.84 34.77 -7.81
CA PHE A 774 -27.75 33.83 -6.70
C PHE A 774 -26.46 34.03 -5.90
N VAL A 775 -25.30 34.08 -6.57
CA VAL A 775 -24.01 34.31 -5.93
C VAL A 775 -23.99 35.63 -5.16
N ARG A 776 -24.58 36.71 -5.74
CA ARG A 776 -24.70 38.01 -5.06
C ARG A 776 -25.52 37.94 -3.75
N ARG A 777 -26.51 37.05 -3.70
CA ARG A 777 -27.39 36.89 -2.51
C ARG A 777 -26.75 36.01 -1.44
N GLU A 778 -26.14 34.90 -1.83
CA GLU A 778 -25.63 33.88 -0.91
C GLU A 778 -24.19 34.15 -0.42
N TYR A 779 -23.43 35.01 -1.11
CA TYR A 779 -22.04 35.33 -0.77
C TYR A 779 -21.85 36.82 -0.53
N PRO A 780 -22.02 37.32 0.70
CA PRO A 780 -21.96 38.75 1.04
C PRO A 780 -20.63 39.42 0.63
N GLN A 781 -19.53 38.66 0.65
CA GLN A 781 -18.20 39.11 0.26
C GLN A 781 -18.13 39.58 -1.21
N PHE A 782 -18.93 39.02 -2.09
CA PHE A 782 -18.97 39.38 -3.50
C PHE A 782 -20.15 40.29 -3.84
N ALA A 783 -21.05 40.58 -2.89
CA ALA A 783 -22.28 41.31 -3.13
C ALA A 783 -22.05 42.74 -3.68
N ALA A 784 -21.08 43.46 -3.12
CA ALA A 784 -20.72 44.83 -3.56
C ALA A 784 -20.13 44.83 -4.97
N LEU A 785 -19.19 43.92 -5.27
CA LEU A 785 -18.57 43.76 -6.58
C LEU A 785 -19.61 43.36 -7.63
N LEU A 786 -20.43 42.34 -7.35
CA LEU A 786 -21.44 41.85 -8.29
C LEU A 786 -22.61 42.84 -8.51
N LYS A 787 -22.86 43.74 -7.57
CA LYS A 787 -23.86 44.81 -7.76
C LYS A 787 -23.49 45.71 -8.94
N GLN A 788 -22.21 45.98 -9.15
CA GLN A 788 -21.72 46.81 -10.25
C GLN A 788 -21.31 45.97 -11.47
N ALA A 789 -20.59 44.87 -11.26
CA ALA A 789 -20.06 44.06 -12.35
C ALA A 789 -21.10 43.23 -13.12
N LEU A 790 -22.12 42.68 -12.44
CA LEU A 790 -23.12 41.81 -13.08
C LEU A 790 -23.92 42.52 -14.17
N PRO A 791 -24.48 43.74 -13.95
CA PRO A 791 -25.19 44.47 -15.02
C PRO A 791 -24.27 44.79 -16.22
N LEU A 792 -23.02 45.18 -15.92
CA LEU A 792 -22.06 45.51 -16.98
C LEU A 792 -21.69 44.25 -17.78
N PHE A 793 -21.43 43.15 -17.12
CA PHE A 793 -21.16 41.85 -17.75
C PHE A 793 -22.33 41.39 -18.61
N THR A 794 -23.55 41.51 -18.10
CA THR A 794 -24.78 41.16 -18.84
C THR A 794 -24.94 42.03 -20.09
N LEU A 795 -24.69 43.32 -19.97
CA LEU A 795 -24.74 44.23 -21.11
C LEU A 795 -23.67 43.93 -22.15
N ALA A 796 -22.46 43.62 -21.71
CA ALA A 796 -21.36 43.21 -22.59
C ALA A 796 -21.69 41.92 -23.37
N LEU A 797 -22.27 40.91 -22.71
CA LEU A 797 -22.69 39.67 -23.36
C LEU A 797 -23.88 39.89 -24.32
N LEU A 798 -24.84 40.71 -23.93
CA LEU A 798 -25.95 41.13 -24.82
C LEU A 798 -25.43 41.87 -26.06
N PHE A 799 -24.47 42.77 -25.89
CA PHE A 799 -23.81 43.46 -26.98
C PHE A 799 -23.06 42.48 -27.89
N TRP A 800 -22.29 41.56 -27.34
CA TRP A 800 -21.57 40.52 -28.07
C TRP A 800 -22.54 39.65 -28.89
N TRP A 801 -23.54 39.05 -28.23
CA TRP A 801 -24.55 38.24 -28.86
C TRP A 801 -25.37 39.00 -29.91
N GLY A 802 -25.83 40.22 -29.60
CA GLY A 802 -26.62 41.03 -30.51
C GLY A 802 -25.86 41.43 -31.79
N ASN A 803 -24.57 41.70 -31.70
CA ASN A 803 -23.74 41.92 -32.87
C ASN A 803 -23.64 40.65 -33.74
N GLY A 804 -23.51 39.47 -33.14
CA GLY A 804 -23.53 38.21 -33.88
C GLY A 804 -24.84 37.97 -34.59
N ALA A 805 -26.00 38.21 -33.93
CA ALA A 805 -27.33 38.05 -34.52
C ALA A 805 -27.53 39.02 -35.71
N VAL A 806 -27.11 40.28 -35.57
CA VAL A 806 -27.22 41.23 -36.69
C VAL A 806 -26.28 40.83 -37.85
N LEU A 807 -25.08 40.35 -37.55
CA LEU A 807 -24.13 39.89 -38.56
C LEU A 807 -24.69 38.72 -39.36
N ARG A 808 -25.25 37.71 -38.66
CA ARG A 808 -25.88 36.53 -39.28
C ARG A 808 -27.08 36.92 -40.16
N ALA A 809 -27.92 37.82 -39.64
CA ALA A 809 -29.06 38.31 -40.42
C ALA A 809 -28.59 39.02 -41.70
N LEU A 810 -27.58 39.88 -41.62
CA LEU A 810 -27.03 40.56 -42.79
C LEU A 810 -26.41 39.57 -43.78
N ALA A 811 -25.60 38.61 -43.29
CA ALA A 811 -24.99 37.62 -44.15
C ALA A 811 -26.03 36.80 -44.92
N TYR A 812 -27.07 36.35 -44.22
CA TYR A 812 -28.16 35.54 -44.84
C TYR A 812 -29.01 36.34 -45.82
N TYR A 813 -29.56 37.50 -45.42
CA TYR A 813 -30.53 38.22 -46.26
C TYR A 813 -29.87 39.04 -47.38
N ALA A 814 -28.59 39.35 -47.30
CA ALA A 814 -27.82 40.01 -48.31
C ALA A 814 -26.89 39.09 -49.12
N ASP A 815 -27.04 37.76 -48.94
CA ASP A 815 -26.26 36.71 -49.62
C ASP A 815 -24.72 36.93 -49.55
N ILE A 816 -24.22 37.27 -48.35
CA ILE A 816 -22.81 37.51 -48.11
C ILE A 816 -22.21 36.21 -47.55
N ALA A 817 -21.19 35.70 -48.22
CA ALA A 817 -20.50 34.47 -47.77
C ALA A 817 -19.95 34.67 -46.34
N TRP A 818 -20.15 33.68 -45.45
CA TRP A 818 -19.70 33.69 -44.03
C TRP A 818 -18.19 33.44 -43.96
N ARG A 819 -17.40 34.43 -44.34
CA ARG A 819 -15.95 34.41 -44.30
C ARG A 819 -15.48 35.78 -43.83
N VAL A 820 -14.40 35.81 -43.06
CA VAL A 820 -13.90 37.03 -42.42
C VAL A 820 -13.57 38.11 -43.46
N ASP A 821 -12.94 37.71 -44.58
CA ASP A 821 -12.58 38.62 -45.66
C ASP A 821 -13.80 39.24 -46.38
N THR A 822 -14.82 38.46 -46.69
CA THR A 822 -16.04 38.90 -47.34
C THR A 822 -16.93 39.76 -46.45
N LEU A 823 -17.09 39.34 -45.19
CA LEU A 823 -17.87 40.09 -44.18
C LEU A 823 -17.20 41.43 -43.88
N TRP A 824 -15.87 41.44 -43.70
CA TRP A 824 -15.11 42.65 -43.44
C TRP A 824 -15.07 43.58 -44.68
N GLY A 825 -15.06 42.99 -45.88
CA GLY A 825 -15.06 43.75 -47.16
C GLY A 825 -16.41 44.37 -47.53
N SER A 826 -17.50 43.83 -46.96
CA SER A 826 -18.89 44.27 -47.31
C SER A 826 -19.21 45.68 -46.77
N ARG A 827 -19.55 46.59 -47.70
CA ARG A 827 -19.99 47.96 -47.33
C ARG A 827 -21.28 47.94 -46.52
N LEU A 828 -22.21 47.07 -46.81
CA LEU A 828 -23.46 46.93 -46.10
C LEU A 828 -23.23 46.56 -44.64
N VAL A 829 -22.37 45.56 -44.37
CA VAL A 829 -22.03 45.16 -43.00
C VAL A 829 -21.39 46.31 -42.23
N GLN A 830 -20.39 46.96 -42.87
CA GLN A 830 -19.66 48.07 -42.22
C GLN A 830 -20.58 49.24 -41.88
N THR A 831 -21.47 49.61 -42.80
CA THR A 831 -22.43 50.72 -42.58
C THR A 831 -23.45 50.37 -41.50
N THR A 832 -24.00 49.16 -41.54
CA THR A 832 -25.00 48.74 -40.55
C THR A 832 -24.41 48.71 -39.12
N PHE A 833 -23.20 48.18 -38.96
CA PHE A 833 -22.57 48.21 -37.64
C PHE A 833 -22.18 49.64 -37.19
N ALA A 834 -21.76 50.48 -38.09
CA ALA A 834 -21.52 51.87 -37.75
C ALA A 834 -22.78 52.58 -37.24
N LEU A 835 -23.93 52.39 -37.94
CA LEU A 835 -25.21 52.93 -37.53
C LEU A 835 -25.73 52.32 -36.23
N LEU A 836 -25.62 50.98 -36.08
CA LEU A 836 -26.06 50.26 -34.89
C LEU A 836 -25.30 50.69 -33.63
N TRP A 837 -23.99 50.71 -33.71
CA TRP A 837 -23.18 51.10 -32.57
C TRP A 837 -23.32 52.55 -32.18
N MET A 838 -23.53 53.43 -33.19
CA MET A 838 -23.84 54.80 -32.99
C MET A 838 -25.19 55.04 -32.31
N LEU A 839 -26.24 54.32 -32.75
CA LEU A 839 -27.53 54.36 -32.11
C LEU A 839 -27.48 53.87 -30.66
N ILE A 840 -26.78 52.76 -30.41
CA ILE A 840 -26.58 52.25 -29.07
C ILE A 840 -25.85 53.26 -28.20
N ALA A 841 -24.77 53.86 -28.71
CA ALA A 841 -24.01 54.88 -28.01
C ALA A 841 -24.88 56.08 -27.63
N LEU A 842 -25.69 56.57 -28.59
CA LEU A 842 -26.63 57.68 -28.36
C LEU A 842 -27.64 57.33 -27.27
N ILE A 843 -28.29 56.18 -27.38
CA ILE A 843 -29.28 55.72 -26.39
C ILE A 843 -28.66 55.62 -24.99
N VAL A 844 -27.49 54.98 -24.90
CA VAL A 844 -26.73 54.84 -23.63
C VAL A 844 -26.39 56.21 -23.06
N MET A 845 -25.88 57.11 -23.86
CA MET A 845 -25.49 58.47 -23.41
C MET A 845 -26.73 59.29 -22.96
N VAL A 846 -27.85 59.28 -23.73
CA VAL A 846 -29.07 60.00 -23.37
C VAL A 846 -29.71 59.46 -22.10
N LEU A 847 -29.80 58.13 -21.95
CA LEU A 847 -30.33 57.50 -20.74
C LEU A 847 -29.47 57.75 -19.52
N SER A 848 -28.12 57.73 -19.71
CA SER A 848 -27.17 58.00 -18.63
C SER A 848 -27.23 59.45 -18.17
N THR A 849 -27.41 60.40 -19.10
CA THR A 849 -27.63 61.82 -18.80
C THR A 849 -28.88 62.01 -17.98
N ARG A 850 -30.02 61.39 -18.39
CA ARG A 850 -31.27 61.44 -17.62
C ARG A 850 -31.21 60.82 -16.24
N ARG A 851 -30.36 59.77 -16.05
CA ARG A 851 -30.19 59.09 -14.77
C ARG A 851 -29.03 59.60 -13.95
N GLY A 852 -28.26 60.59 -14.41
CA GLY A 852 -27.12 61.14 -13.71
C GLY A 852 -25.92 60.20 -13.56
N GLN A 853 -25.85 59.11 -14.40
CA GLN A 853 -24.85 58.06 -14.28
C GLN A 853 -23.62 58.36 -15.14
N ARG A 854 -22.69 59.10 -14.61
CA ARG A 854 -21.49 59.59 -15.31
C ARG A 854 -20.60 58.48 -15.88
N GLU A 855 -20.42 57.36 -15.16
CA GLU A 855 -19.60 56.24 -15.60
C GLU A 855 -20.17 55.51 -16.83
N VAL A 856 -21.51 55.32 -16.86
CA VAL A 856 -22.20 54.71 -17.99
C VAL A 856 -22.17 55.63 -19.21
N TRP A 857 -22.27 56.96 -18.99
CA TRP A 857 -22.14 57.94 -20.03
C TRP A 857 -20.76 57.87 -20.74
N PHE A 858 -19.64 57.73 -19.98
CA PHE A 858 -18.33 57.53 -20.55
C PHE A 858 -18.22 56.23 -21.37
N GLY A 859 -18.94 55.15 -20.96
CA GLY A 859 -19.05 53.91 -21.75
C GLY A 859 -19.68 54.16 -23.13
N GLY A 860 -20.78 54.90 -23.17
CA GLY A 860 -21.42 55.32 -24.42
C GLY A 860 -20.52 56.22 -25.28
N ALA A 861 -19.85 57.18 -24.67
CA ALA A 861 -18.92 58.05 -25.34
C ALA A 861 -17.68 57.33 -25.92
N ALA A 862 -17.18 56.30 -25.20
CA ALA A 862 -16.11 55.42 -25.68
C ALA A 862 -16.57 54.62 -26.92
N LEU A 863 -17.78 54.03 -26.89
CA LEU A 863 -18.33 53.34 -28.04
C LEU A 863 -18.48 54.25 -29.24
N LEU A 864 -18.98 55.51 -29.06
CA LEU A 864 -19.06 56.49 -30.10
C LEU A 864 -17.65 56.86 -30.65
N GLY A 865 -16.69 57.00 -29.78
CA GLY A 865 -15.26 57.20 -30.17
C GLY A 865 -14.72 56.07 -31.04
N ILE A 866 -15.00 54.81 -30.70
CA ILE A 866 -14.66 53.63 -31.51
C ILE A 866 -15.28 53.72 -32.90
N VAL A 867 -16.57 54.09 -32.99
CA VAL A 867 -17.27 54.25 -34.28
C VAL A 867 -16.60 55.34 -35.12
N ILE A 868 -16.25 56.46 -34.51
CA ILE A 868 -15.59 57.58 -35.18
C ILE A 868 -14.22 57.15 -35.73
N VAL A 869 -13.41 56.46 -34.91
CA VAL A 869 -12.11 55.93 -35.30
C VAL A 869 -12.24 54.89 -36.40
N LYS A 870 -13.25 53.99 -36.32
CA LYS A 870 -13.57 53.01 -37.37
C LYS A 870 -13.91 53.71 -38.69
N LEU A 871 -14.81 54.69 -38.69
CA LEU A 871 -15.18 55.44 -39.86
C LEU A 871 -13.95 56.14 -40.47
N MET A 872 -13.07 56.73 -39.66
CA MET A 872 -11.86 57.42 -40.12
C MET A 872 -10.80 56.46 -40.70
N LEU A 873 -10.56 55.32 -40.07
CA LEU A 873 -9.48 54.39 -40.45
C LEU A 873 -9.92 53.35 -41.48
N VAL A 874 -11.11 52.78 -41.35
CA VAL A 874 -11.57 51.63 -42.15
C VAL A 874 -12.41 52.09 -43.34
N ASP A 875 -13.47 52.87 -43.10
CA ASP A 875 -14.41 53.22 -44.14
C ASP A 875 -13.88 54.31 -45.06
N SER A 876 -13.08 55.26 -44.55
CA SER A 876 -12.46 56.32 -45.31
C SER A 876 -11.27 55.85 -46.15
N ALA A 877 -10.59 54.80 -45.74
CA ALA A 877 -9.45 54.25 -46.48
C ALA A 877 -9.79 53.69 -47.86
N ARG A 878 -11.07 53.23 -48.03
CA ARG A 878 -11.61 52.57 -49.23
C ARG A 878 -12.37 53.53 -50.15
N GLY A 879 -12.61 54.77 -49.73
CA GLY A 879 -13.38 55.77 -50.46
C GLY A 879 -12.51 56.82 -51.14
N GLY A 880 -12.97 57.35 -52.31
CA GLY A 880 -12.35 58.50 -52.97
C GLY A 880 -12.48 59.82 -52.15
N GLY A 881 -11.77 60.88 -52.51
CA GLY A 881 -11.70 62.15 -51.76
C GLY A 881 -13.03 62.76 -51.37
N LEU A 882 -14.04 62.68 -52.22
CA LEU A 882 -15.42 63.13 -51.93
C LEU A 882 -16.13 62.32 -50.88
N ALA A 883 -16.00 60.97 -50.92
CA ALA A 883 -16.61 60.07 -49.94
C ALA A 883 -16.03 60.30 -48.53
N ARG A 884 -14.73 60.60 -48.42
CA ARG A 884 -14.08 60.99 -47.17
C ARG A 884 -14.63 62.28 -46.60
N ALA A 885 -14.80 63.33 -47.46
CA ALA A 885 -15.35 64.61 -47.04
C ALA A 885 -16.78 64.46 -46.50
N ILE A 886 -17.62 63.72 -47.18
CA ILE A 886 -19.01 63.44 -46.76
C ILE A 886 -19.03 62.68 -45.43
N ALA A 887 -18.15 61.66 -45.25
CA ALA A 887 -18.03 60.90 -43.98
C ALA A 887 -17.60 61.83 -42.82
N PHE A 888 -16.65 62.66 -42.99
CA PHE A 888 -16.20 63.64 -41.98
C PHE A 888 -17.28 64.63 -41.58
N ILE A 889 -18.02 65.22 -42.58
CA ILE A 889 -19.13 66.14 -42.34
C ILE A 889 -20.25 65.39 -41.59
N GLY A 890 -20.61 64.17 -41.99
CA GLY A 890 -21.61 63.33 -41.33
C GLY A 890 -21.25 63.02 -39.87
N VAL A 891 -20.00 62.68 -39.62
CA VAL A 891 -19.53 62.44 -38.25
C VAL A 891 -19.55 63.74 -37.42
N ALA A 892 -19.13 64.86 -37.97
CA ALA A 892 -19.15 66.15 -37.26
C ALA A 892 -20.58 66.58 -36.87
N ILE A 893 -21.55 66.47 -37.80
CA ILE A 893 -22.94 66.72 -37.53
C ILE A 893 -23.48 65.81 -36.44
N LEU A 894 -23.12 64.55 -36.48
CA LEU A 894 -23.57 63.57 -35.56
C LEU A 894 -23.05 63.80 -34.14
N VAL A 895 -21.74 64.15 -34.02
CA VAL A 895 -21.13 64.51 -32.74
C VAL A 895 -21.81 65.75 -32.14
N LEU A 896 -22.15 66.71 -32.97
CA LEU A 896 -22.90 67.89 -32.53
C LEU A 896 -24.34 67.56 -32.05
N ILE A 897 -25.01 66.66 -32.74
CA ILE A 897 -26.37 66.18 -32.32
C ILE A 897 -26.25 65.41 -30.98
N VAL A 898 -25.26 64.51 -30.84
CA VAL A 898 -25.05 63.79 -29.60
C VAL A 898 -24.69 64.73 -28.46
N GLY A 899 -23.83 65.71 -28.70
CA GLY A 899 -23.42 66.75 -27.72
C GLY A 899 -24.64 67.56 -27.23
N TYR A 900 -25.57 67.83 -28.12
CA TYR A 900 -26.78 68.58 -27.77
C TYR A 900 -27.80 67.77 -26.95
N PHE A 901 -28.05 66.51 -27.32
CA PHE A 901 -29.06 65.66 -26.66
C PHE A 901 -28.51 64.95 -25.41
N SER A 902 -27.22 64.88 -25.25
CA SER A 902 -26.58 64.12 -24.17
C SER A 902 -25.40 64.85 -23.51
N PRO A 903 -25.68 65.99 -22.79
CA PRO A 903 -24.63 66.69 -22.05
C PRO A 903 -24.05 65.81 -20.93
N LEU A 904 -22.78 66.02 -20.59
CA LEU A 904 -22.06 65.28 -19.57
C LEU A 904 -22.74 65.46 -18.21
N PRO A 905 -23.15 64.33 -17.50
CA PRO A 905 -23.75 64.41 -16.20
C PRO A 905 -22.83 65.10 -15.16
N PRO A 906 -23.39 65.91 -14.22
CA PRO A 906 -22.58 66.56 -13.20
C PRO A 906 -21.86 65.54 -12.32
N LYS A 907 -20.66 65.87 -11.77
CA LYS A 907 -19.98 65.06 -10.77
C LYS A 907 -20.89 64.93 -9.55
N ALA A 908 -21.16 63.73 -9.08
CA ALA A 908 -21.77 63.56 -7.75
C ALA A 908 -20.88 64.23 -6.70
N VAL A 909 -21.37 65.26 -6.05
CA VAL A 909 -20.71 65.88 -4.92
C VAL A 909 -20.72 64.81 -3.83
N ARG A 910 -19.52 64.28 -3.51
CA ARG A 910 -19.35 63.50 -2.30
C ARG A 910 -19.80 64.36 -1.12
N GLY A 911 -20.96 64.09 -0.52
CA GLY A 911 -21.44 64.75 0.66
C GLY A 911 -20.33 64.84 1.69
N LYS A 912 -19.97 66.07 2.09
CA LYS A 912 -19.18 66.32 3.29
C LYS A 912 -19.88 65.59 4.40
N GLU A 913 -19.16 64.71 5.15
CA GLU A 913 -19.57 64.24 6.44
C GLU A 913 -19.95 65.45 7.28
N PRO A 914 -21.08 65.42 8.01
CA PRO A 914 -21.39 66.46 8.96
C PRO A 914 -20.34 66.40 10.05
N ASN A 915 -19.56 67.48 10.19
CA ASN A 915 -18.68 67.77 11.29
C ASN A 915 -19.58 67.84 12.56
N VAL A 916 -19.54 66.78 13.35
CA VAL A 916 -19.95 66.81 14.76
C VAL A 916 -18.79 67.41 15.53
N ALA A 917 -18.70 68.74 15.49
CA ALA A 917 -17.84 69.49 16.38
C ALA A 917 -18.68 69.98 17.61
N SER A 918 -18.35 69.43 18.72
CA SER A 918 -18.34 70.05 20.06
C SER A 918 -19.50 70.99 20.44
N GLU A 919 -20.48 70.47 21.19
CA GLU A 919 -21.06 71.19 22.31
C GLU A 919 -20.86 70.39 23.60
N ARG A 920 -19.69 70.61 24.21
CA ARG A 920 -19.50 70.49 25.64
C ARG A 920 -19.27 71.90 26.14
N GLY A 921 -20.31 72.38 26.78
CA GLY A 921 -20.22 73.65 27.48
C GLY A 921 -21.46 73.78 28.37
N ASN A 922 -21.29 73.54 29.71
CA ASN A 922 -22.00 74.04 30.83
C ASN A 922 -23.49 73.77 30.96
N VAL A 923 -23.95 72.87 31.83
CA VAL A 923 -24.46 73.06 33.19
C VAL A 923 -24.39 71.75 33.93
#